data_ec8aa716a07d16920e2eafbc1c7da11c
#
_entry.id   ec8aa716a07d16920e2eafbc1c7da11c
#
_cell.length_a   1.000
_cell.length_b   1.000
_cell.length_c   1.000
_cell.angle_alpha   90.00
_cell.angle_beta   90.00
_cell.angle_gamma   90.00
#
_symmetry.space_group_name_H-M   'P 1'
#
loop_
_entity.id
_entity.type
_entity.pdbx_description
1 polymer ?
#
loop_
_entity_poly.entity_id
_entity_poly.type
_entity_poly.pdbx_seq_one_letter_code
_entity_poly.pdbx_strand_id
1 'polypeptide(L)'
;MFCHRSALVLILSALLPAAGCASDSAAPAPPAKPAAVAQAQPAAPPAPPAEPSAPAEPQSAPAAPPAPEAAKPEEEPKGPKLVQLVINENVAEDPSPENPLGPSRRNFRSKLLLLRQIAGDESVAGVRLKLEGNPGFAHGIDLLEELSRVKAAGKKVVCYSETLGQGDMMFASAADLLVVPPSGHVVLEGLQAELFYLKDLFDKIDVSFDVMNVGNYKTAFEDLSRNTMSDEQREVIGLLLDEYYNQLLDTIAANRKLERAQVEAAFQEVLVMPQDAARMGLISGVAFEDEFDAQVEALLGGKPDLVKNYGDKSAEDLEKMLGSPFAAFSLLPKLLNPPKKEAPKEPYIAIVYATGMITSGKSQAGWDGSVSSMGSDTIVAALNKAYEDDNCKAVVFRVNSPGGSALASDMIWRAIERVKTKKKVVASMGSVAGSGGYWISMGCDAIVAQPSTITGSMGVVSMLPNVSVALKDLGINVEVVAKGPHGDQLSLLKHGPTPALKAVINKMMTAVYGEFIEKASKGRRMDKAKLELLARGRVWTGRQAEERGLVDELGGLQDAINLACVMAGNLNAATTPIMELPQAPSFMEALEEAFGDMAYTGGALGALGAATPASGRELAAVAAWLSGRPALAPYLALVARQVGETDALASERVQCIVPFAISVR
;
A
#
# COMPACT_ATOMS: atom_id res chain seq x y z
N MET A 1 19.90 -25.01 -1.27
CA MET A 1 18.71 -24.14 -1.17
C MET A 1 18.64 -23.08 -2.27
N PHE A 2 19.71 -22.81 -2.99
CA PHE A 2 19.79 -21.79 -4.06
C PHE A 2 19.30 -22.23 -5.46
N CYS A 3 19.01 -23.52 -5.68
CA CYS A 3 18.67 -24.05 -7.00
C CYS A 3 17.21 -23.88 -7.45
N HIS A 4 16.30 -23.53 -6.56
CA HIS A 4 14.86 -23.50 -6.91
C HIS A 4 14.39 -22.16 -7.50
N ARG A 5 15.03 -21.05 -7.14
CA ARG A 5 14.70 -19.71 -7.67
C ARG A 5 15.01 -19.57 -9.16
N SER A 6 16.11 -20.15 -9.59
CA SER A 6 16.55 -20.07 -11.00
C SER A 6 15.75 -20.97 -11.94
N ALA A 7 15.17 -22.07 -11.45
CA ALA A 7 14.47 -23.04 -12.30
C ALA A 7 13.10 -22.54 -12.78
N LEU A 8 12.31 -21.86 -11.92
CA LEU A 8 10.99 -21.37 -12.31
C LEU A 8 11.11 -20.17 -13.27
N VAL A 9 12.07 -19.28 -13.04
CA VAL A 9 12.37 -18.16 -13.95
C VAL A 9 12.97 -18.67 -15.25
N LEU A 10 13.85 -19.68 -15.21
CA LEU A 10 14.42 -20.34 -16.40
C LEU A 10 13.37 -21.08 -17.22
N ILE A 11 12.38 -21.71 -16.60
CA ILE A 11 11.31 -22.42 -17.30
C ILE A 11 10.37 -21.43 -18.01
N LEU A 12 10.00 -20.34 -17.37
CA LEU A 12 9.16 -19.30 -17.98
C LEU A 12 9.90 -18.58 -19.12
N SER A 13 11.21 -18.38 -19.02
CA SER A 13 12.01 -17.77 -20.09
C SER A 13 12.39 -18.72 -21.22
N ALA A 14 12.52 -20.01 -20.98
CA ALA A 14 12.81 -21.03 -21.99
C ALA A 14 11.60 -21.47 -22.81
N LEU A 15 10.38 -21.35 -22.28
CA LEU A 15 9.13 -21.66 -22.98
C LEU A 15 8.70 -20.61 -24.02
N LEU A 16 9.27 -19.39 -23.95
CA LEU A 16 8.92 -18.29 -24.84
C LEU A 16 9.46 -18.40 -26.29
N PRO A 17 10.63 -18.99 -26.60
CA PRO A 17 11.11 -19.14 -27.98
C PRO A 17 10.43 -20.24 -28.80
N ALA A 18 9.89 -21.28 -28.15
CA ALA A 18 9.33 -22.45 -28.85
C ALA A 18 7.96 -22.20 -29.51
N ALA A 19 7.23 -21.17 -29.08
CA ALA A 19 5.93 -20.80 -29.68
C ALA A 19 6.05 -19.92 -30.94
N GLY A 20 7.27 -19.58 -31.39
CA GLY A 20 7.54 -18.67 -32.51
C GLY A 20 7.87 -19.32 -33.86
N CYS A 21 7.94 -20.66 -33.97
CA CYS A 21 8.34 -21.36 -35.18
C CYS A 21 7.25 -22.19 -35.81
N ALA A 22 6.13 -21.62 -36.20
CA ALA A 22 5.19 -22.22 -37.15
C ALA A 22 4.32 -21.14 -37.80
N SER A 23 4.85 -20.46 -38.81
CA SER A 23 4.09 -19.98 -39.97
C SER A 23 5.03 -19.50 -41.06
N ASP A 24 5.40 -20.42 -41.95
CA ASP A 24 5.88 -20.07 -43.29
C ASP A 24 4.71 -19.47 -44.09
N SER A 25 4.83 -18.21 -44.47
CA SER A 25 4.17 -17.70 -45.67
C SER A 25 4.94 -16.46 -46.18
N ALA A 26 5.16 -16.51 -47.48
CA ALA A 26 5.97 -15.67 -48.35
C ALA A 26 5.99 -14.17 -48.07
N ALA A 27 7.18 -13.60 -48.11
CA ALA A 27 7.43 -12.17 -48.08
C ALA A 27 7.09 -11.49 -49.40
N PRO A 28 6.44 -10.32 -49.42
CA PRO A 28 6.39 -9.44 -50.58
C PRO A 28 7.67 -8.57 -50.67
N ALA A 29 8.11 -8.33 -51.92
CA ALA A 29 9.29 -7.58 -52.28
C ALA A 29 9.27 -6.11 -51.75
N PRO A 30 10.43 -5.51 -51.47
CA PRO A 30 10.52 -4.16 -50.92
C PRO A 30 10.22 -3.09 -51.99
N PRO A 31 9.55 -1.98 -51.65
CA PRO A 31 9.33 -0.88 -52.56
C PRO A 31 10.63 -0.06 -52.79
N ALA A 32 10.74 0.46 -54.02
CA ALA A 32 11.88 1.23 -54.51
C ALA A 32 12.14 2.54 -53.73
N LYS A 33 13.40 2.87 -53.55
CA LYS A 33 13.86 4.14 -52.95
C LYS A 33 13.40 5.35 -53.74
N PRO A 34 12.93 6.42 -53.11
CA PRO A 34 12.76 7.72 -53.78
C PRO A 34 14.13 8.40 -53.98
N ALA A 35 14.22 9.12 -55.10
CA ALA A 35 15.42 9.85 -55.55
C ALA A 35 15.80 10.99 -54.58
N ALA A 36 17.11 11.20 -54.46
CA ALA A 36 17.74 12.22 -53.68
C ALA A 36 17.34 13.64 -54.15
N VAL A 37 16.77 14.45 -53.26
CA VAL A 37 16.61 15.89 -53.43
C VAL A 37 17.90 16.55 -52.93
N ALA A 38 18.53 17.37 -53.82
CA ALA A 38 19.73 18.11 -53.55
C ALA A 38 19.55 19.11 -52.41
N GLN A 39 20.36 19.05 -51.40
CA GLN A 39 20.46 20.03 -50.33
C GLN A 39 21.19 21.28 -50.86
N ALA A 40 20.51 22.43 -50.82
CA ALA A 40 21.12 23.74 -51.00
C ALA A 40 21.94 24.09 -49.74
N GLN A 41 23.18 24.55 -49.93
CA GLN A 41 24.03 25.08 -48.88
C GLN A 41 23.48 26.34 -48.26
N PRO A 42 23.53 26.50 -46.93
CA PRO A 42 23.17 27.78 -46.32
C PRO A 42 24.28 28.82 -46.53
N ALA A 43 23.84 30.05 -46.85
CA ALA A 43 24.69 31.22 -47.04
C ALA A 43 25.40 31.63 -45.73
N ALA A 44 26.62 32.13 -45.83
CA ALA A 44 27.43 32.61 -44.73
C ALA A 44 26.77 33.82 -44.02
N PRO A 45 26.94 33.96 -42.67
CA PRO A 45 26.43 35.09 -41.93
C PRO A 45 27.20 36.36 -42.21
N PRO A 46 26.53 37.57 -42.15
CA PRO A 46 27.20 38.84 -42.35
C PRO A 46 28.14 39.20 -41.20
N ALA A 47 29.19 39.94 -41.51
CA ALA A 47 30.20 40.43 -40.59
C ALA A 47 29.61 41.37 -39.51
N PRO A 48 30.20 41.39 -38.29
CA PRO A 48 29.73 42.28 -37.24
C PRO A 48 30.09 43.74 -37.51
N PRO A 49 29.22 44.69 -37.07
CA PRO A 49 29.51 46.10 -37.20
C PRO A 49 30.64 46.54 -36.24
N ALA A 50 31.43 47.57 -36.70
CA ALA A 50 32.56 48.12 -36.00
C ALA A 50 32.18 48.74 -34.63
N GLU A 51 33.03 48.55 -33.65
CA GLU A 51 32.92 49.16 -32.30
C GLU A 51 32.97 50.72 -32.39
N PRO A 52 32.11 51.44 -31.67
CA PRO A 52 32.27 52.84 -31.47
C PRO A 52 33.31 53.14 -30.39
N SER A 53 34.20 54.08 -30.70
CA SER A 53 35.26 54.62 -29.82
C SER A 53 34.70 55.16 -28.48
N ALA A 54 35.46 54.92 -27.42
CA ALA A 54 35.15 55.32 -26.06
C ALA A 54 34.91 56.86 -25.88
N PRO A 55 33.91 57.25 -25.11
CA PRO A 55 33.80 58.63 -24.68
C PRO A 55 34.65 58.92 -23.41
N ALA A 56 35.17 60.14 -23.35
CA ALA A 56 35.98 60.68 -22.28
C ALA A 56 35.27 60.68 -20.90
N GLU A 57 36.05 60.53 -19.83
CA GLU A 57 35.61 60.58 -18.44
C GLU A 57 34.89 61.89 -18.11
N PRO A 58 33.71 61.87 -17.46
CA PRO A 58 33.12 63.07 -16.86
C PRO A 58 33.65 63.29 -15.45
N GLN A 59 34.01 64.52 -15.20
CA GLN A 59 34.40 65.03 -13.87
C GLN A 59 33.29 64.83 -12.81
N SER A 60 33.71 64.54 -11.60
CA SER A 60 32.88 64.32 -10.41
C SER A 60 31.96 65.51 -10.10
N ALA A 61 30.65 65.26 -10.11
CA ALA A 61 29.64 66.15 -9.51
C ALA A 61 29.42 65.83 -8.02
N PRO A 62 29.01 66.80 -7.19
CA PRO A 62 28.86 66.63 -5.76
C PRO A 62 27.71 65.67 -5.42
N ALA A 63 27.92 64.90 -4.33
CA ALA A 63 27.00 63.86 -3.83
C ALA A 63 25.58 64.44 -3.58
N ALA A 64 24.59 63.79 -4.18
CA ALA A 64 23.19 63.99 -3.87
C ALA A 64 22.84 63.43 -2.48
N PRO A 65 21.87 64.02 -1.77
CA PRO A 65 21.45 63.50 -0.46
C PRO A 65 20.87 62.08 -0.59
N PRO A 66 20.97 61.21 0.46
CA PRO A 66 20.48 59.84 0.39
C PRO A 66 18.98 59.83 0.09
N ALA A 67 18.61 59.01 -0.89
CA ALA A 67 17.21 58.72 -1.22
C ALA A 67 16.52 58.15 0.03
N PRO A 68 15.24 58.49 0.27
CA PRO A 68 14.50 57.86 1.36
C PRO A 68 14.49 56.34 1.16
N GLU A 69 14.82 55.64 2.23
CA GLU A 69 14.77 54.19 2.32
C GLU A 69 13.42 53.70 1.81
N ALA A 70 13.42 52.95 0.70
CA ALA A 70 12.19 52.41 0.12
C ALA A 70 11.50 51.60 1.21
N ALA A 71 10.31 52.01 1.62
CA ALA A 71 9.46 51.25 2.52
C ALA A 71 9.36 49.82 1.99
N LYS A 72 9.67 48.86 2.85
CA LYS A 72 9.40 47.44 2.52
C LYS A 72 7.96 47.36 2.06
N PRO A 73 7.67 46.64 0.94
CA PRO A 73 6.29 46.43 0.54
C PRO A 73 5.55 45.88 1.78
N GLU A 74 4.50 46.55 2.22
CA GLU A 74 3.56 46.00 3.17
C GLU A 74 3.09 44.67 2.58
N GLU A 75 3.37 43.55 3.27
CA GLU A 75 2.80 42.26 2.90
C GLU A 75 1.28 42.45 2.92
N GLU A 76 0.64 42.29 1.76
CA GLU A 76 -0.83 42.24 1.68
C GLU A 76 -1.34 41.26 2.73
N PRO A 77 -2.39 41.57 3.49
CA PRO A 77 -2.92 40.68 4.51
C PRO A 77 -3.25 39.34 3.85
N LYS A 78 -2.53 38.29 4.24
CA LYS A 78 -2.78 36.94 3.75
C LYS A 78 -4.21 36.56 4.08
N GLY A 79 -4.96 36.14 3.07
CA GLY A 79 -6.36 35.70 3.22
C GLY A 79 -6.48 34.48 4.14
N PRO A 80 -7.70 33.99 4.36
CA PRO A 80 -7.96 32.82 5.18
C PRO A 80 -7.20 31.59 4.62
N LYS A 81 -6.44 30.87 5.45
CA LYS A 81 -5.69 29.70 5.00
C LYS A 81 -6.62 28.55 4.63
N LEU A 82 -6.45 28.01 3.43
CA LEU A 82 -7.13 26.82 2.94
C LEU A 82 -6.08 25.73 2.71
N VAL A 83 -6.12 24.65 3.48
CA VAL A 83 -5.14 23.57 3.39
C VAL A 83 -5.58 22.56 2.33
N GLN A 84 -4.71 22.27 1.35
CA GLN A 84 -4.96 21.19 0.39
C GLN A 84 -4.64 19.84 1.01
N LEU A 85 -5.62 18.94 1.06
CA LEU A 85 -5.47 17.55 1.46
C LEU A 85 -5.62 16.64 0.25
N VAL A 86 -4.57 15.89 -0.07
CA VAL A 86 -4.60 14.90 -1.16
C VAL A 86 -5.03 13.55 -0.60
N ILE A 87 -6.10 13.00 -1.15
CA ILE A 87 -6.55 11.63 -0.92
C ILE A 87 -6.07 10.78 -2.08
N ASN A 88 -5.31 9.71 -1.81
CA ASN A 88 -4.73 8.83 -2.82
C ASN A 88 -4.75 7.37 -2.37
N GLU A 89 -4.50 6.45 -3.32
CA GLU A 89 -4.51 5.01 -3.11
C GLU A 89 -3.34 4.53 -2.21
N ASN A 90 -2.19 5.20 -2.30
CA ASN A 90 -0.98 4.78 -1.62
C ASN A 90 -0.92 5.35 -0.20
N VAL A 91 -1.54 4.64 0.73
CA VAL A 91 -1.44 4.95 2.15
C VAL A 91 -0.43 4.01 2.79
N ALA A 92 0.79 4.51 3.02
CA ALA A 92 1.79 3.78 3.80
C ALA A 92 1.32 3.70 5.26
N GLU A 93 1.27 2.50 5.82
CA GLU A 93 0.99 2.31 7.25
C GLU A 93 2.22 2.66 8.09
N ASP A 94 3.36 2.10 7.71
CA ASP A 94 4.61 2.25 8.44
C ASP A 94 5.24 3.63 8.26
N PRO A 95 6.04 4.07 9.24
CA PRO A 95 6.91 5.22 9.05
C PRO A 95 7.88 4.96 7.90
N SER A 96 7.78 5.76 6.85
CA SER A 96 8.69 5.68 5.71
C SER A 96 10.00 6.41 6.02
N PRO A 97 11.14 6.00 5.41
CA PRO A 97 12.37 6.76 5.44
C PRO A 97 12.11 8.20 4.96
N GLU A 98 12.67 9.18 5.64
CA GLU A 98 12.62 10.56 5.17
C GLU A 98 13.35 10.65 3.83
N ASN A 99 12.68 11.13 2.79
CA ASN A 99 13.31 11.36 1.50
C ASN A 99 14.01 12.73 1.54
N PRO A 100 15.35 12.77 1.58
CA PRO A 100 16.07 14.03 1.71
C PRO A 100 16.00 14.92 0.46
N LEU A 101 15.57 14.36 -0.67
CA LEU A 101 15.54 15.04 -1.98
C LEU A 101 14.13 15.18 -2.56
N GLY A 102 13.10 14.87 -1.78
CA GLY A 102 11.71 14.93 -2.23
C GLY A 102 10.72 15.18 -1.11
N PRO A 103 9.43 15.31 -1.42
CA PRO A 103 8.40 15.47 -0.39
C PRO A 103 8.40 14.28 0.56
N SER A 104 8.25 14.54 1.86
CA SER A 104 8.15 13.48 2.87
C SER A 104 6.88 12.66 2.64
N ARG A 105 7.04 11.34 2.56
CA ARG A 105 5.92 10.43 2.45
C ARG A 105 5.27 10.27 3.83
N ARG A 106 4.12 10.91 4.02
CA ARG A 106 3.37 10.80 5.26
C ARG A 106 2.73 9.42 5.37
N ASN A 107 2.99 8.70 6.47
CA ASN A 107 2.25 7.49 6.78
C ASN A 107 0.80 7.82 7.18
N PHE A 108 -0.02 6.78 7.31
CA PHE A 108 -1.44 6.92 7.62
C PHE A 108 -1.69 7.73 8.90
N ARG A 109 -1.00 7.39 9.99
CA ARG A 109 -1.11 8.12 11.25
C ARG A 109 -0.75 9.60 11.10
N SER A 110 0.27 9.93 10.34
CA SER A 110 0.67 11.32 10.08
C SER A 110 -0.42 12.12 9.35
N LYS A 111 -1.21 11.47 8.46
CA LYS A 111 -2.37 12.09 7.82
C LYS A 111 -3.50 12.36 8.81
N LEU A 112 -3.78 11.43 9.74
CA LEU A 112 -4.77 11.65 10.80
C LEU A 112 -4.36 12.80 11.73
N LEU A 113 -3.07 12.83 12.14
CA LEU A 113 -2.53 13.91 12.97
C LEU A 113 -2.57 15.26 12.27
N LEU A 114 -2.33 15.31 10.95
CA LEU A 114 -2.45 16.52 10.16
C LEU A 114 -3.88 17.09 10.22
N LEU A 115 -4.89 16.26 10.05
CA LEU A 115 -6.29 16.69 10.14
C LEU A 115 -6.64 17.22 11.54
N ARG A 116 -6.10 16.61 12.60
CA ARG A 116 -6.26 17.12 13.97
C ARG A 116 -5.54 18.45 14.19
N GLN A 117 -4.33 18.59 13.66
CA GLN A 117 -3.62 19.84 13.70
C GLN A 117 -4.40 20.94 12.98
N ILE A 118 -4.93 20.64 11.79
CA ILE A 118 -5.83 21.55 11.05
C ILE A 118 -7.04 21.91 11.90
N ALA A 119 -7.68 20.95 12.56
CA ALA A 119 -8.84 21.22 13.41
C ALA A 119 -8.52 22.18 14.56
N GLY A 120 -7.33 22.09 15.15
CA GLY A 120 -6.87 22.93 16.27
C GLY A 120 -6.24 24.28 15.88
N ASP A 121 -5.84 24.47 14.61
CA ASP A 121 -5.16 25.71 14.17
C ASP A 121 -6.19 26.80 13.80
N GLU A 122 -6.31 27.83 14.64
CA GLU A 122 -7.23 28.96 14.42
C GLU A 122 -6.95 29.73 13.13
N SER A 123 -5.72 29.69 12.61
CA SER A 123 -5.34 30.37 11.36
C SER A 123 -5.86 29.66 10.10
N VAL A 124 -6.29 28.39 10.21
CA VAL A 124 -6.83 27.61 9.10
C VAL A 124 -8.34 27.76 9.02
N ALA A 125 -8.86 28.19 7.88
CA ALA A 125 -10.28 28.39 7.65
C ALA A 125 -10.97 27.11 7.09
N GLY A 126 -10.22 26.25 6.41
CA GLY A 126 -10.78 25.04 5.82
C GLY A 126 -9.79 24.12 5.14
N VAL A 127 -10.34 23.08 4.52
CA VAL A 127 -9.62 22.04 3.77
C VAL A 127 -10.17 21.95 2.35
N ARG A 128 -9.31 22.01 1.34
CA ARG A 128 -9.62 21.67 -0.06
C ARG A 128 -9.22 20.22 -0.29
N LEU A 129 -10.19 19.35 -0.52
CA LEU A 129 -9.93 17.96 -0.87
C LEU A 129 -9.51 17.89 -2.35
N LYS A 130 -8.41 17.17 -2.61
CA LYS A 130 -7.98 16.76 -3.94
C LYS A 130 -8.00 15.24 -3.97
N LEU A 131 -8.84 14.66 -4.83
CA LEU A 131 -9.01 13.23 -4.95
C LEU A 131 -8.10 12.71 -6.08
N GLU A 132 -7.17 11.83 -5.74
CA GLU A 132 -6.21 11.20 -6.65
C GLU A 132 -6.24 9.66 -6.52
N GLY A 133 -7.30 9.11 -5.94
CA GLY A 133 -7.52 7.69 -5.72
C GLY A 133 -8.19 7.39 -4.38
N ASN A 134 -8.43 6.11 -4.11
CA ASN A 134 -9.16 5.65 -2.94
C ASN A 134 -8.22 4.90 -1.97
N PRO A 135 -8.05 5.34 -0.71
CA PRO A 135 -7.21 4.68 0.29
C PRO A 135 -7.78 3.35 0.81
N GLY A 136 -8.91 2.90 0.29
CA GLY A 136 -9.66 1.76 0.78
C GLY A 136 -10.65 2.12 1.89
N PHE A 137 -11.61 1.22 2.13
CA PHE A 137 -12.73 1.49 3.04
C PHE A 137 -12.30 1.74 4.49
N ALA A 138 -11.45 0.88 5.06
CA ALA A 138 -11.07 1.01 6.47
C ALA A 138 -10.30 2.32 6.75
N HIS A 139 -9.27 2.62 5.95
CA HIS A 139 -8.55 3.89 6.07
C HIS A 139 -9.46 5.09 5.75
N GLY A 140 -10.38 4.90 4.81
CA GLY A 140 -11.33 5.92 4.41
C GLY A 140 -12.23 6.37 5.56
N ILE A 141 -12.74 5.45 6.34
CA ILE A 141 -13.57 5.78 7.51
C ILE A 141 -12.79 6.57 8.55
N ASP A 142 -11.55 6.14 8.89
CA ASP A 142 -10.69 6.90 9.81
C ASP A 142 -10.47 8.35 9.34
N LEU A 143 -10.24 8.54 8.03
CA LEU A 143 -10.06 9.88 7.45
C LEU A 143 -11.35 10.71 7.50
N LEU A 144 -12.50 10.11 7.23
CA LEU A 144 -13.80 10.78 7.31
C LEU A 144 -14.16 11.19 8.74
N GLU A 145 -13.81 10.39 9.74
CA GLU A 145 -13.96 10.74 11.15
C GLU A 145 -13.14 11.99 11.51
N GLU A 146 -11.89 12.06 11.07
CA GLU A 146 -11.05 13.24 11.31
C GLU A 146 -11.52 14.45 10.50
N LEU A 147 -12.02 14.29 9.27
CA LEU A 147 -12.68 15.37 8.53
C LEU A 147 -13.93 15.89 9.25
N SER A 148 -14.70 15.00 9.87
CA SER A 148 -15.85 15.39 10.69
C SER A 148 -15.42 16.23 11.91
N ARG A 149 -14.26 15.94 12.52
CA ARG A 149 -13.66 16.77 13.58
C ARG A 149 -13.26 18.15 13.07
N VAL A 150 -12.68 18.23 11.86
CA VAL A 150 -12.35 19.50 11.20
C VAL A 150 -13.62 20.35 11.03
N LYS A 151 -14.70 19.75 10.56
CA LYS A 151 -16.02 20.43 10.41
C LYS A 151 -16.62 20.84 11.76
N ALA A 152 -16.53 19.98 12.78
CA ALA A 152 -16.99 20.28 14.13
C ALA A 152 -16.23 21.46 14.78
N ALA A 153 -14.97 21.70 14.38
CA ALA A 153 -14.18 22.87 14.74
C ALA A 153 -14.57 24.16 13.97
N GLY A 154 -15.67 24.11 13.18
CA GLY A 154 -16.17 25.26 12.41
C GLY A 154 -15.49 25.50 11.07
N LYS A 155 -14.55 24.66 10.67
CA LYS A 155 -13.78 24.81 9.42
C LYS A 155 -14.53 24.21 8.25
N LYS A 156 -14.32 24.76 7.04
CA LYS A 156 -15.01 24.34 5.83
C LYS A 156 -14.23 23.26 5.09
N VAL A 157 -14.94 22.28 4.56
CA VAL A 157 -14.39 21.27 3.65
C VAL A 157 -14.95 21.54 2.26
N VAL A 158 -14.08 21.74 1.27
CA VAL A 158 -14.48 22.03 -0.11
C VAL A 158 -13.81 21.03 -1.07
N CYS A 159 -14.52 20.66 -2.12
CA CYS A 159 -14.04 19.70 -3.12
C CYS A 159 -14.51 20.12 -4.51
N TYR A 160 -13.60 20.21 -5.45
CA TYR A 160 -13.85 20.29 -6.88
C TYR A 160 -13.33 19.04 -7.56
N SER A 161 -14.13 18.42 -8.40
CA SER A 161 -13.72 17.24 -9.16
C SER A 161 -14.40 17.24 -10.53
N GLU A 162 -13.65 16.97 -11.58
CA GLU A 162 -14.17 16.85 -12.94
C GLU A 162 -14.98 15.56 -13.11
N THR A 163 -14.58 14.50 -12.40
CA THR A 163 -15.24 13.21 -12.40
C THR A 163 -15.23 12.64 -10.98
N LEU A 164 -16.37 12.12 -10.55
CA LEU A 164 -16.51 11.45 -9.26
C LEU A 164 -16.89 10.00 -9.50
N GLY A 165 -15.94 9.10 -9.27
CA GLY A 165 -16.24 7.68 -9.12
C GLY A 165 -16.91 7.41 -7.76
N GLN A 166 -17.48 6.22 -7.60
CA GLN A 166 -18.13 5.83 -6.34
C GLN A 166 -17.17 5.85 -5.14
N GLY A 167 -15.89 5.47 -5.34
CA GLY A 167 -14.87 5.56 -4.30
C GLY A 167 -14.54 6.99 -3.91
N ASP A 168 -14.48 7.91 -4.88
CA ASP A 168 -14.28 9.34 -4.64
C ASP A 168 -15.49 9.94 -3.94
N MET A 169 -16.70 9.50 -4.32
CA MET A 169 -17.95 9.98 -3.73
C MET A 169 -18.03 9.71 -2.22
N MET A 170 -17.41 8.65 -1.73
CA MET A 170 -17.29 8.37 -0.29
C MET A 170 -16.66 9.55 0.46
N PHE A 171 -15.56 10.12 -0.07
CA PHE A 171 -14.86 11.26 0.55
C PHE A 171 -15.47 12.59 0.18
N ALA A 172 -15.77 12.78 -1.10
CA ALA A 172 -16.34 14.02 -1.63
C ALA A 172 -17.66 14.37 -0.95
N SER A 173 -18.46 13.35 -0.58
CA SER A 173 -19.73 13.55 0.13
C SER A 173 -19.59 14.32 1.44
N ALA A 174 -18.44 14.26 2.10
CA ALA A 174 -18.15 14.99 3.34
C ALA A 174 -17.96 16.51 3.13
N ALA A 175 -17.73 16.97 1.89
CA ALA A 175 -17.51 18.38 1.60
C ALA A 175 -18.77 19.23 1.84
N ASP A 176 -18.57 20.42 2.43
CA ASP A 176 -19.62 21.43 2.58
C ASP A 176 -19.97 22.05 1.23
N LEU A 177 -18.98 22.18 0.36
CA LEU A 177 -19.12 22.62 -1.03
C LEU A 177 -18.47 21.56 -1.95
N LEU A 178 -19.30 20.79 -2.63
CA LEU A 178 -18.88 19.79 -3.63
C LEU A 178 -19.40 20.21 -4.99
N VAL A 179 -18.49 20.48 -5.92
CA VAL A 179 -18.81 21.00 -7.24
C VAL A 179 -18.18 20.16 -8.34
N VAL A 180 -18.94 19.92 -9.39
CA VAL A 180 -18.54 19.21 -10.60
C VAL A 180 -18.82 20.15 -11.80
N PRO A 181 -17.93 20.24 -12.82
CA PRO A 181 -18.18 21.10 -13.98
C PRO A 181 -19.34 20.59 -14.84
N PRO A 182 -19.94 21.46 -15.69
CA PRO A 182 -21.09 21.08 -16.52
C PRO A 182 -20.84 19.90 -17.46
N SER A 183 -19.58 19.72 -17.90
CA SER A 183 -19.13 18.61 -18.76
C SER A 183 -18.57 17.42 -17.98
N GLY A 184 -18.53 17.50 -16.65
CA GLY A 184 -18.11 16.40 -15.78
C GLY A 184 -19.18 15.33 -15.64
N HIS A 185 -18.93 14.37 -14.78
CA HIS A 185 -19.90 13.30 -14.51
C HIS A 185 -19.65 12.61 -13.15
N VAL A 186 -20.71 12.01 -12.64
CA VAL A 186 -20.69 11.16 -11.44
C VAL A 186 -20.99 9.74 -11.86
N VAL A 187 -20.09 8.81 -11.58
CA VAL A 187 -20.19 7.40 -11.98
C VAL A 187 -20.41 6.52 -10.74
N LEU A 188 -21.57 5.88 -10.66
CA LEU A 188 -22.03 5.07 -9.54
C LEU A 188 -22.41 3.66 -10.02
N GLU A 189 -21.42 2.83 -10.36
CA GLU A 189 -21.65 1.52 -10.98
C GLU A 189 -22.00 0.41 -9.98
N GLY A 190 -21.73 0.62 -8.69
CA GLY A 190 -21.76 -0.44 -7.67
C GLY A 190 -20.39 -1.12 -7.52
N LEU A 191 -20.32 -2.13 -6.67
CA LEU A 191 -19.07 -2.81 -6.35
C LEU A 191 -19.01 -4.16 -7.06
N GLN A 192 -17.85 -4.50 -7.60
CA GLN A 192 -17.58 -5.81 -8.19
C GLN A 192 -16.22 -6.35 -7.74
N ALA A 193 -16.08 -7.66 -7.74
CA ALA A 193 -14.82 -8.36 -7.58
C ALA A 193 -14.57 -9.21 -8.83
N GLU A 194 -13.47 -8.94 -9.53
CA GLU A 194 -13.02 -9.73 -10.68
C GLU A 194 -11.85 -10.63 -10.26
N LEU A 195 -12.01 -11.93 -10.41
CA LEU A 195 -10.98 -12.92 -10.10
C LEU A 195 -10.58 -13.66 -11.36
N PHE A 196 -9.29 -13.80 -11.56
CA PHE A 196 -8.72 -14.54 -12.68
C PHE A 196 -8.36 -15.95 -12.22
N TYR A 197 -8.73 -16.97 -13.03
CA TYR A 197 -8.39 -18.35 -12.80
C TYR A 197 -7.41 -18.80 -13.88
N LEU A 198 -6.21 -19.16 -13.46
CA LEU A 198 -5.06 -19.36 -14.35
C LEU A 198 -4.75 -20.84 -14.62
N LYS A 199 -5.55 -21.77 -14.09
CA LYS A 199 -5.31 -23.20 -14.24
C LYS A 199 -5.15 -23.60 -15.71
N ASP A 200 -6.09 -23.21 -16.59
CA ASP A 200 -6.04 -23.57 -18.01
C ASP A 200 -4.84 -22.93 -18.75
N LEU A 201 -4.34 -21.79 -18.25
CA LEU A 201 -3.11 -21.19 -18.79
C LEU A 201 -1.89 -22.02 -18.42
N PHE A 202 -1.80 -22.44 -17.17
CA PHE A 202 -0.67 -23.26 -16.69
C PHE A 202 -0.72 -24.68 -17.27
N ASP A 203 -1.91 -25.27 -17.45
CA ASP A 203 -2.08 -26.57 -18.10
C ASP A 203 -1.54 -26.57 -19.54
N LYS A 204 -1.62 -25.44 -20.28
CA LYS A 204 -1.08 -25.31 -21.65
C LYS A 204 0.45 -25.32 -21.73
N ILE A 205 1.12 -25.11 -20.62
CA ILE A 205 2.58 -25.13 -20.51
C ILE A 205 3.06 -26.27 -19.60
N ASP A 206 2.20 -27.25 -19.37
CA ASP A 206 2.47 -28.46 -18.59
C ASP A 206 2.96 -28.18 -17.15
N VAL A 207 2.49 -27.06 -16.58
CA VAL A 207 2.67 -26.68 -15.18
C VAL A 207 1.36 -26.86 -14.44
N SER A 208 1.38 -27.50 -13.29
CA SER A 208 0.20 -27.65 -12.43
C SER A 208 0.53 -27.32 -10.97
N PHE A 209 -0.52 -27.02 -10.20
CA PHE A 209 -0.38 -26.70 -8.77
C PHE A 209 -1.26 -27.64 -7.96
N ASP A 210 -0.64 -28.36 -7.03
CA ASP A 210 -1.35 -29.14 -6.03
C ASP A 210 -1.62 -28.23 -4.81
N VAL A 211 -2.86 -27.77 -4.69
CA VAL A 211 -3.32 -26.95 -3.57
C VAL A 211 -3.98 -27.86 -2.53
N MET A 212 -3.50 -27.79 -1.30
CA MET A 212 -4.06 -28.47 -0.14
C MET A 212 -4.47 -27.43 0.89
N ASN A 213 -5.64 -27.60 1.49
CA ASN A 213 -6.16 -26.70 2.51
C ASN A 213 -6.74 -27.45 3.71
N VAL A 214 -6.71 -26.81 4.87
CA VAL A 214 -7.45 -27.24 6.06
C VAL A 214 -8.49 -26.15 6.36
N GLY A 215 -9.75 -26.50 6.13
CA GLY A 215 -10.90 -25.61 6.21
C GLY A 215 -11.51 -25.32 4.82
N ASN A 216 -12.83 -25.52 4.68
CA ASN A 216 -13.55 -25.41 3.40
C ASN A 216 -13.51 -24.00 2.79
N TYR A 217 -13.43 -22.98 3.63
CA TYR A 217 -13.36 -21.57 3.22
C TYR A 217 -11.93 -21.08 3.01
N LYS A 218 -10.89 -21.96 3.15
CA LYS A 218 -9.50 -21.59 2.87
C LYS A 218 -9.23 -21.69 1.37
N THR A 219 -9.75 -20.76 0.60
CA THR A 219 -9.78 -20.73 -0.86
C THR A 219 -8.56 -20.05 -1.50
N ALA A 220 -7.50 -19.77 -0.72
CA ALA A 220 -6.25 -19.26 -1.24
C ALA A 220 -5.65 -20.23 -2.28
N PHE A 221 -5.14 -19.70 -3.39
CA PHE A 221 -4.61 -20.43 -4.53
C PHE A 221 -5.64 -21.25 -5.34
N GLU A 222 -6.94 -21.05 -5.14
CA GLU A 222 -7.94 -21.63 -6.04
C GLU A 222 -7.78 -21.11 -7.47
N ASP A 223 -7.34 -19.89 -7.65
CA ASP A 223 -7.01 -19.25 -8.92
C ASP A 223 -5.95 -20.00 -9.74
N LEU A 224 -5.06 -20.76 -9.09
CA LEU A 224 -4.04 -21.60 -9.73
C LEU A 224 -4.48 -23.04 -9.96
N SER A 225 -5.50 -23.51 -9.24
CA SER A 225 -5.92 -24.94 -9.21
C SER A 225 -7.32 -25.20 -9.75
N ARG A 226 -8.11 -24.16 -9.99
CA ARG A 226 -9.49 -24.24 -10.49
C ARG A 226 -9.67 -23.33 -11.71
N ASN A 227 -10.75 -23.56 -12.46
CA ASN A 227 -11.15 -22.74 -13.61
C ASN A 227 -12.26 -21.76 -13.25
N THR A 228 -12.90 -21.95 -12.10
CA THR A 228 -14.04 -21.15 -11.64
C THR A 228 -14.02 -21.04 -10.13
N MET A 229 -14.67 -20.02 -9.62
CA MET A 229 -14.89 -19.76 -8.21
C MET A 229 -15.63 -20.91 -7.52
N SER A 230 -15.20 -21.31 -6.32
CA SER A 230 -15.97 -22.22 -5.46
C SER A 230 -17.19 -21.52 -4.87
N ASP A 231 -18.14 -22.31 -4.38
CA ASP A 231 -19.33 -21.77 -3.71
C ASP A 231 -18.94 -21.04 -2.42
N GLU A 232 -17.98 -21.58 -1.68
CA GLU A 232 -17.45 -20.98 -0.45
C GLU A 232 -16.74 -19.63 -0.73
N GLN A 233 -15.97 -19.54 -1.80
CA GLN A 233 -15.33 -18.29 -2.19
C GLN A 233 -16.36 -17.25 -2.64
N ARG A 234 -17.34 -17.67 -3.43
CA ARG A 234 -18.45 -16.81 -3.89
C ARG A 234 -19.26 -16.27 -2.72
N GLU A 235 -19.59 -17.12 -1.74
CA GLU A 235 -20.31 -16.72 -0.52
C GLU A 235 -19.54 -15.64 0.24
N VAL A 236 -18.26 -15.86 0.49
CA VAL A 236 -17.43 -14.91 1.25
C VAL A 236 -17.28 -13.58 0.52
N ILE A 237 -16.98 -13.60 -0.78
CA ILE A 237 -16.84 -12.38 -1.58
C ILE A 237 -18.16 -11.60 -1.62
N GLY A 238 -19.28 -12.30 -1.81
CA GLY A 238 -20.60 -11.66 -1.77
C GLY A 238 -20.85 -10.92 -0.47
N LEU A 239 -20.61 -11.57 0.68
CA LEU A 239 -20.77 -10.94 2.00
C LEU A 239 -19.86 -9.73 2.23
N LEU A 240 -18.63 -9.75 1.69
CA LEU A 240 -17.72 -8.61 1.77
C LEU A 240 -18.21 -7.44 0.90
N LEU A 241 -18.64 -7.73 -0.33
CA LEU A 241 -19.20 -6.72 -1.22
C LEU A 241 -20.47 -6.10 -0.65
N ASP A 242 -21.35 -6.91 -0.03
CA ASP A 242 -22.56 -6.43 0.64
C ASP A 242 -22.21 -5.43 1.76
N GLU A 243 -21.24 -5.76 2.63
CA GLU A 243 -20.82 -4.86 3.71
C GLU A 243 -20.26 -3.56 3.16
N TYR A 244 -19.36 -3.64 2.16
CA TYR A 244 -18.76 -2.45 1.56
C TYR A 244 -19.78 -1.57 0.85
N TYR A 245 -20.70 -2.17 0.13
CA TYR A 245 -21.77 -1.44 -0.56
C TYR A 245 -22.70 -0.74 0.44
N ASN A 246 -23.10 -1.45 1.48
CA ASN A 246 -23.92 -0.87 2.55
C ASN A 246 -23.20 0.30 3.22
N GLN A 247 -21.91 0.15 3.55
CA GLN A 247 -21.13 1.20 4.17
C GLN A 247 -20.97 2.43 3.26
N LEU A 248 -20.78 2.21 1.95
CA LEU A 248 -20.72 3.28 0.95
C LEU A 248 -22.02 4.08 0.90
N LEU A 249 -23.16 3.40 0.78
CA LEU A 249 -24.48 4.02 0.73
C LEU A 249 -24.77 4.82 2.01
N ASP A 250 -24.54 4.21 3.18
CA ASP A 250 -24.78 4.84 4.47
C ASP A 250 -23.88 6.07 4.69
N THR A 251 -22.63 6.00 4.25
CA THR A 251 -21.68 7.12 4.34
C THR A 251 -22.13 8.31 3.49
N ILE A 252 -22.50 8.06 2.23
CA ILE A 252 -22.99 9.11 1.33
C ILE A 252 -24.29 9.71 1.87
N ALA A 253 -25.23 8.86 2.27
CA ALA A 253 -26.52 9.28 2.82
C ALA A 253 -26.35 10.20 4.06
N ALA A 254 -25.52 9.77 5.01
CA ALA A 254 -25.25 10.54 6.23
C ALA A 254 -24.57 11.89 5.93
N ASN A 255 -23.53 11.89 5.08
CA ASN A 255 -22.76 13.08 4.76
C ASN A 255 -23.59 14.11 3.96
N ARG A 256 -24.42 13.65 3.03
CA ARG A 256 -25.27 14.50 2.17
C ARG A 256 -26.65 14.78 2.78
N LYS A 257 -26.96 14.18 3.95
CA LYS A 257 -28.27 14.28 4.63
C LYS A 257 -29.42 13.83 3.73
N LEU A 258 -29.20 12.72 3.02
CA LEU A 258 -30.18 12.07 2.15
C LEU A 258 -30.72 10.81 2.81
N GLU A 259 -31.93 10.42 2.42
CA GLU A 259 -32.43 9.09 2.74
C GLU A 259 -31.63 8.04 1.92
N ARG A 260 -31.31 6.90 2.53
CA ARG A 260 -30.57 5.82 1.86
C ARG A 260 -31.17 5.44 0.51
N ALA A 261 -32.51 5.34 0.43
CA ALA A 261 -33.21 5.02 -0.82
C ALA A 261 -32.94 6.04 -1.95
N GLN A 262 -32.68 7.31 -1.62
CA GLN A 262 -32.32 8.32 -2.62
C GLN A 262 -30.91 8.07 -3.20
N VAL A 263 -29.97 7.65 -2.34
CA VAL A 263 -28.62 7.27 -2.79
C VAL A 263 -28.69 5.99 -3.62
N GLU A 264 -29.43 4.98 -3.19
CA GLU A 264 -29.64 3.75 -3.97
C GLU A 264 -30.27 4.02 -5.35
N ALA A 265 -31.21 4.96 -5.44
CA ALA A 265 -31.79 5.37 -6.73
C ALA A 265 -30.76 5.98 -7.68
N ALA A 266 -29.78 6.73 -7.16
CA ALA A 266 -28.70 7.28 -7.98
C ALA A 266 -27.79 6.18 -8.56
N PHE A 267 -27.54 5.11 -7.80
CA PHE A 267 -26.77 3.95 -8.31
C PHE A 267 -27.48 3.19 -9.43
N GLN A 268 -28.81 3.32 -9.55
CA GLN A 268 -29.55 2.71 -10.66
C GLN A 268 -29.29 3.43 -12.02
N GLU A 269 -28.85 4.69 -11.99
CA GLU A 269 -28.59 5.48 -13.20
C GLU A 269 -27.19 5.24 -13.76
N VAL A 270 -26.28 4.64 -12.99
CA VAL A 270 -24.87 4.34 -13.33
C VAL A 270 -24.07 5.60 -13.63
N LEU A 271 -24.49 6.39 -14.62
CA LEU A 271 -23.90 7.68 -15.01
C LEU A 271 -24.89 8.81 -14.71
N VAL A 272 -24.61 9.56 -13.66
CA VAL A 272 -25.42 10.69 -13.23
C VAL A 272 -24.82 11.98 -13.75
N MET A 273 -25.58 12.72 -14.57
CA MET A 273 -25.13 14.02 -15.07
C MET A 273 -25.06 15.04 -13.94
N PRO A 274 -24.15 16.04 -13.99
CA PRO A 274 -23.93 16.97 -12.89
C PRO A 274 -25.20 17.70 -12.42
N GLN A 275 -26.06 18.13 -13.36
CA GLN A 275 -27.33 18.80 -13.05
C GLN A 275 -28.28 17.87 -12.29
N ASP A 276 -28.30 16.60 -12.63
CA ASP A 276 -29.11 15.59 -11.96
C ASP A 276 -28.55 15.25 -10.59
N ALA A 277 -27.22 15.07 -10.49
CA ALA A 277 -26.53 14.88 -9.22
C ALA A 277 -26.80 16.05 -8.24
N ALA A 278 -26.82 17.28 -8.73
CA ALA A 278 -27.18 18.45 -7.92
C ALA A 278 -28.65 18.43 -7.51
N ARG A 279 -29.57 18.06 -8.40
CA ARG A 279 -31.00 17.89 -8.06
C ARG A 279 -31.25 16.79 -7.04
N MET A 280 -30.50 15.70 -7.13
CA MET A 280 -30.54 14.58 -6.17
C MET A 280 -29.89 14.91 -4.82
N GLY A 281 -29.15 16.03 -4.73
CA GLY A 281 -28.43 16.42 -3.52
C GLY A 281 -27.09 15.69 -3.32
N LEU A 282 -26.63 14.93 -4.30
CA LEU A 282 -25.34 14.22 -4.26
C LEU A 282 -24.17 15.20 -4.27
N ILE A 283 -24.27 16.29 -5.04
CA ILE A 283 -23.31 17.39 -5.11
C ILE A 283 -23.96 18.71 -4.73
N SER A 284 -23.17 19.73 -4.41
CA SER A 284 -23.66 21.05 -3.98
C SER A 284 -24.05 21.95 -5.14
N GLY A 285 -23.41 21.74 -6.31
CA GLY A 285 -23.66 22.58 -7.48
C GLY A 285 -22.84 22.16 -8.70
N VAL A 286 -23.12 22.86 -9.80
CA VAL A 286 -22.43 22.66 -11.08
C VAL A 286 -21.79 23.99 -11.46
N ALA A 287 -20.46 24.01 -11.62
CA ALA A 287 -19.70 25.20 -11.96
C ALA A 287 -18.32 24.84 -12.52
N PHE A 288 -17.69 25.73 -13.26
CA PHE A 288 -16.27 25.61 -13.62
C PHE A 288 -15.37 25.96 -12.44
N GLU A 289 -14.08 25.63 -12.52
CA GLU A 289 -13.14 25.77 -11.40
C GLU A 289 -12.98 27.23 -10.94
N ASP A 290 -12.98 28.18 -11.85
CA ASP A 290 -12.92 29.61 -11.55
C ASP A 290 -14.18 30.11 -10.80
N GLU A 291 -15.36 29.62 -11.16
CA GLU A 291 -16.62 29.87 -10.44
C GLU A 291 -16.65 29.19 -9.09
N PHE A 292 -16.09 27.97 -8.99
CA PHE A 292 -15.93 27.27 -7.71
C PHE A 292 -14.99 28.06 -6.79
N ASP A 293 -13.85 28.56 -7.28
CA ASP A 293 -12.92 29.35 -6.48
C ASP A 293 -13.59 30.64 -5.97
N ALA A 294 -14.45 31.29 -6.77
CA ALA A 294 -15.26 32.42 -6.32
C ALA A 294 -16.28 32.02 -5.23
N GLN A 295 -16.90 30.85 -5.32
CA GLN A 295 -17.79 30.32 -4.29
C GLN A 295 -17.02 30.00 -2.99
N VAL A 296 -15.81 29.47 -3.09
CA VAL A 296 -14.93 29.23 -1.93
C VAL A 296 -14.53 30.54 -1.25
N GLU A 297 -14.17 31.57 -2.04
CA GLU A 297 -13.89 32.92 -1.52
C GLU A 297 -15.09 33.50 -0.76
N ALA A 298 -16.29 33.40 -1.33
CA ALA A 298 -17.52 33.83 -0.66
C ALA A 298 -17.80 33.03 0.62
N LEU A 299 -17.57 31.70 0.61
CA LEU A 299 -17.78 30.81 1.76
C LEU A 299 -16.82 31.11 2.91
N LEU A 300 -15.58 31.50 2.61
CA LEU A 300 -14.53 31.78 3.59
C LEU A 300 -14.46 33.26 4.01
N GLY A 301 -15.21 34.14 3.31
CA GLY A 301 -15.22 35.59 3.58
C GLY A 301 -14.01 36.34 3.09
N GLY A 302 -13.28 35.79 2.11
CA GLY A 302 -12.13 36.41 1.47
C GLY A 302 -11.33 35.43 0.63
N LYS A 303 -10.46 35.96 -0.24
CA LYS A 303 -9.61 35.14 -1.12
C LYS A 303 -8.71 34.21 -0.31
N PRO A 304 -8.80 32.88 -0.48
CA PRO A 304 -8.03 31.96 0.33
C PRO A 304 -6.54 31.93 -0.06
N ASP A 305 -5.68 31.78 0.95
CA ASP A 305 -4.28 31.38 0.79
C ASP A 305 -4.20 29.84 0.75
N LEU A 306 -3.97 29.27 -0.44
CA LEU A 306 -3.93 27.81 -0.63
C LEU A 306 -2.57 27.22 -0.19
N VAL A 307 -2.57 26.52 0.93
CA VAL A 307 -1.37 25.88 1.50
C VAL A 307 -1.33 24.40 1.08
N LYS A 308 -0.41 24.05 0.17
CA LYS A 308 -0.28 22.67 -0.35
C LYS A 308 0.54 21.74 0.55
N ASN A 309 1.53 22.27 1.26
CA ASN A 309 2.48 21.48 2.06
C ASN A 309 2.34 21.79 3.55
N TYR A 310 1.12 21.95 4.05
CA TYR A 310 0.86 22.31 5.44
C TYR A 310 1.50 21.29 6.41
N GLY A 311 2.32 21.78 7.36
CA GLY A 311 3.02 20.98 8.36
C GLY A 311 4.12 20.06 7.81
N ASP A 312 4.59 20.28 6.57
CA ASP A 312 5.72 19.55 6.01
C ASP A 312 7.03 20.32 6.22
N LYS A 313 7.74 19.95 7.28
CA LYS A 313 9.03 20.57 7.64
C LYS A 313 10.13 20.27 6.61
N SER A 314 10.08 19.12 5.95
CA SER A 314 11.09 18.76 4.93
C SER A 314 10.96 19.63 3.69
N ALA A 315 9.74 20.02 3.30
CA ALA A 315 9.54 20.96 2.20
C ALA A 315 10.07 22.36 2.55
N GLU A 316 9.83 22.83 3.80
CA GLU A 316 10.37 24.10 4.30
C GLU A 316 11.90 24.09 4.37
N ASP A 317 12.49 22.98 4.83
CA ASP A 317 13.94 22.83 4.94
C ASP A 317 14.60 22.71 3.55
N LEU A 318 13.95 22.06 2.59
CA LEU A 318 14.40 22.00 1.20
C LEU A 318 14.36 23.38 0.54
N GLU A 319 13.31 24.18 0.77
CA GLU A 319 13.22 25.56 0.27
C GLU A 319 14.33 26.44 0.83
N LYS A 320 14.61 26.34 2.15
CA LYS A 320 15.75 27.02 2.79
C LYS A 320 17.09 26.56 2.21
N MET A 321 17.24 25.27 1.90
CA MET A 321 18.44 24.69 1.31
C MET A 321 18.69 25.21 -0.11
N LEU A 322 17.62 25.31 -0.92
CA LEU A 322 17.70 25.87 -2.28
C LEU A 322 17.95 27.38 -2.27
N GLY A 323 17.53 28.08 -1.23
CA GLY A 323 17.70 29.52 -1.08
C GLY A 323 19.10 30.00 -0.66
N SER A 324 19.98 29.09 -0.15
CA SER A 324 21.32 29.44 0.29
C SER A 324 22.29 28.26 0.26
N PRO A 325 23.44 28.37 -0.44
CA PRO A 325 24.46 27.32 -0.48
C PRO A 325 25.01 26.95 0.91
N PHE A 326 25.01 27.90 1.85
CA PHE A 326 25.47 27.67 3.22
C PHE A 326 24.46 26.85 4.04
N ALA A 327 23.15 27.09 3.83
CA ALA A 327 22.10 26.29 4.43
C ALA A 327 22.11 24.86 3.89
N ALA A 328 22.34 24.67 2.59
CA ALA A 328 22.48 23.36 1.96
C ALA A 328 23.60 22.53 2.63
N PHE A 329 24.76 23.13 2.87
CA PHE A 329 25.89 22.43 3.49
C PHE A 329 25.63 22.04 4.96
N SER A 330 24.84 22.82 5.69
CA SER A 330 24.51 22.56 7.09
C SER A 330 23.36 21.56 7.28
N LEU A 331 22.42 21.47 6.33
CA LEU A 331 21.24 20.61 6.40
C LEU A 331 21.47 19.24 5.78
N LEU A 332 22.35 19.15 4.75
CA LEU A 332 22.60 17.91 4.02
C LEU A 332 23.01 16.71 4.91
N PRO A 333 23.91 16.85 5.92
CA PRO A 333 24.22 15.74 6.83
C PRO A 333 23.03 15.28 7.67
N LYS A 334 22.14 16.21 8.07
CA LYS A 334 20.94 15.89 8.84
C LYS A 334 19.86 15.21 8.00
N LEU A 335 19.79 15.55 6.72
CA LEU A 335 18.87 14.93 5.76
C LEU A 335 19.35 13.52 5.38
N LEU A 336 20.65 13.34 5.16
CA LEU A 336 21.20 12.03 4.80
C LEU A 336 21.21 11.05 5.98
N ASN A 337 21.36 11.53 7.19
CA ASN A 337 21.38 10.71 8.41
C ASN A 337 20.59 11.39 9.54
N PRO A 338 19.25 11.38 9.45
CA PRO A 338 18.41 11.97 10.48
C PRO A 338 18.67 11.25 11.82
N PRO A 339 18.72 11.99 12.94
CA PRO A 339 18.92 11.37 14.23
C PRO A 339 17.78 10.40 14.54
N LYS A 340 18.12 9.17 14.95
CA LYS A 340 17.13 8.19 15.41
C LYS A 340 16.35 8.80 16.57
N LYS A 341 15.03 8.69 16.53
CA LYS A 341 14.17 9.16 17.60
C LYS A 341 14.47 8.34 18.86
N GLU A 342 14.98 9.01 19.90
CA GLU A 342 15.13 8.39 21.22
C GLU A 342 13.75 8.10 21.83
N ALA A 343 13.69 7.06 22.67
CA ALA A 343 12.47 6.76 23.41
C ALA A 343 12.10 7.94 24.33
N PRO A 344 10.81 8.29 24.46
CA PRO A 344 10.38 9.32 25.39
C PRO A 344 10.81 8.99 26.82
N LYS A 345 11.29 10.00 27.55
CA LYS A 345 11.66 9.86 28.98
C LYS A 345 10.44 9.82 29.90
N GLU A 346 9.30 10.26 29.39
CA GLU A 346 8.00 10.25 30.05
C GLU A 346 7.22 8.96 29.71
N PRO A 347 6.18 8.59 30.50
CA PRO A 347 5.29 7.49 30.15
C PRO A 347 4.72 7.65 28.74
N TYR A 348 4.82 6.60 27.90
CA TYR A 348 4.40 6.65 26.51
C TYR A 348 3.69 5.35 26.06
N ILE A 349 3.02 5.41 24.91
CA ILE A 349 2.46 4.27 24.20
C ILE A 349 3.37 3.95 23.01
N ALA A 350 3.73 2.69 22.82
CA ALA A 350 4.40 2.23 21.61
C ALA A 350 3.37 1.81 20.57
N ILE A 351 3.53 2.26 19.32
CA ILE A 351 2.84 1.65 18.17
C ILE A 351 3.84 0.74 17.48
N VAL A 352 3.52 -0.55 17.40
CA VAL A 352 4.32 -1.53 16.65
C VAL A 352 3.56 -1.86 15.36
N TYR A 353 4.13 -1.46 14.24
CA TYR A 353 3.55 -1.72 12.91
C TYR A 353 3.91 -3.14 12.44
N ALA A 354 2.90 -3.87 12.03
CA ALA A 354 2.95 -5.22 11.51
C ALA A 354 2.23 -5.27 10.16
N THR A 355 2.93 -4.80 9.11
CA THR A 355 2.35 -4.51 7.79
C THR A 355 2.97 -5.39 6.72
N GLY A 356 2.15 -5.83 5.76
CA GLY A 356 2.55 -6.66 4.63
C GLY A 356 2.49 -8.16 4.92
N MET A 357 3.06 -8.96 4.01
CA MET A 357 3.06 -10.41 4.12
C MET A 357 4.02 -10.89 5.20
N ILE A 358 3.58 -11.84 6.04
CA ILE A 358 4.37 -12.38 7.13
C ILE A 358 5.40 -13.39 6.61
N THR A 359 6.68 -13.14 6.87
CA THR A 359 7.80 -13.99 6.46
C THR A 359 8.76 -14.24 7.63
N SER A 360 9.55 -15.29 7.56
CA SER A 360 10.64 -15.52 8.51
C SER A 360 11.81 -14.59 8.26
N GLY A 361 12.52 -14.19 9.31
CA GLY A 361 13.69 -13.33 9.23
C GLY A 361 13.37 -11.84 9.31
N LYS A 362 14.14 -11.01 8.65
CA LYS A 362 13.98 -9.54 8.64
C LYS A 362 12.92 -9.09 7.67
N SER A 363 12.26 -7.96 7.97
CA SER A 363 11.37 -7.27 7.05
C SER A 363 12.12 -6.81 5.81
N GLN A 364 11.45 -6.83 4.66
CA GLN A 364 12.00 -6.34 3.39
C GLN A 364 11.21 -5.10 2.95
N ALA A 365 11.94 -4.06 2.61
CA ALA A 365 11.35 -2.88 2.00
C ALA A 365 11.46 -2.97 0.47
N GLY A 366 10.44 -2.50 -0.24
CA GLY A 366 10.53 -2.25 -1.66
C GLY A 366 11.52 -1.10 -1.95
N TRP A 367 12.00 -1.01 -3.17
CA TRP A 367 12.90 0.06 -3.61
C TRP A 367 12.28 1.47 -3.47
N ASP A 368 10.95 1.55 -3.39
CA ASP A 368 10.18 2.77 -3.16
C ASP A 368 9.97 3.09 -1.66
N GLY A 369 10.58 2.29 -0.76
CA GLY A 369 10.44 2.40 0.68
C GLY A 369 9.12 1.86 1.25
N SER A 370 8.27 1.23 0.41
CA SER A 370 7.13 0.48 0.93
C SER A 370 7.59 -0.83 1.59
N VAL A 371 6.92 -1.25 2.66
CA VAL A 371 7.18 -2.57 3.26
C VAL A 371 6.57 -3.63 2.37
N SER A 372 7.42 -4.43 1.71
CA SER A 372 6.97 -5.54 0.86
C SER A 372 6.66 -6.80 1.68
N SER A 373 7.41 -7.04 2.77
CA SER A 373 7.17 -8.16 3.67
C SER A 373 7.52 -7.82 5.12
N MET A 374 6.72 -8.35 6.03
CA MET A 374 6.90 -8.25 7.48
C MET A 374 7.69 -9.46 7.97
N GLY A 375 8.96 -9.23 8.36
CA GLY A 375 9.82 -10.28 8.92
C GLY A 375 9.62 -10.48 10.42
N SER A 376 9.52 -11.74 10.85
CA SER A 376 9.35 -12.09 12.26
C SER A 376 10.42 -11.49 13.17
N ASP A 377 11.68 -11.48 12.73
CA ASP A 377 12.80 -10.98 13.55
C ASP A 377 12.67 -9.48 13.82
N THR A 378 12.25 -8.71 12.81
CA THR A 378 12.03 -7.26 12.93
C THR A 378 10.91 -6.95 13.91
N ILE A 379 9.78 -7.65 13.80
CA ILE A 379 8.62 -7.40 14.67
C ILE A 379 8.89 -7.88 16.10
N VAL A 380 9.53 -9.04 16.27
CA VAL A 380 9.94 -9.53 17.60
C VAL A 380 10.92 -8.57 18.28
N ALA A 381 11.88 -8.00 17.53
CA ALA A 381 12.81 -6.99 18.05
C ALA A 381 12.08 -5.71 18.49
N ALA A 382 11.10 -5.23 17.69
CA ALA A 382 10.28 -4.07 18.01
C ALA A 382 9.44 -4.30 19.29
N LEU A 383 8.81 -5.48 19.42
CA LEU A 383 8.06 -5.87 20.61
C LEU A 383 8.97 -6.00 21.85
N ASN A 384 10.18 -6.56 21.69
CA ASN A 384 11.15 -6.65 22.78
C ASN A 384 11.62 -5.27 23.24
N LYS A 385 11.85 -4.32 22.32
CA LYS A 385 12.20 -2.94 22.67
C LYS A 385 11.10 -2.30 23.52
N ALA A 386 9.84 -2.47 23.14
CA ALA A 386 8.71 -1.98 23.93
C ALA A 386 8.59 -2.72 25.29
N TYR A 387 8.90 -4.02 25.35
CA TYR A 387 8.87 -4.80 26.58
C TYR A 387 9.92 -4.36 27.60
N GLU A 388 11.13 -4.04 27.15
CA GLU A 388 12.30 -3.70 28.00
C GLU A 388 12.25 -2.28 28.54
N ASP A 389 11.60 -1.35 27.86
CA ASP A 389 11.52 0.05 28.28
C ASP A 389 10.39 0.25 29.31
N ASP A 390 10.75 0.54 30.55
CA ASP A 390 9.78 0.76 31.63
C ASP A 390 8.90 2.00 31.44
N ASN A 391 9.29 2.97 30.61
CA ASN A 391 8.47 4.12 30.26
C ASN A 391 7.35 3.78 29.24
N CYS A 392 7.52 2.73 28.46
CA CYS A 392 6.45 2.18 27.64
C CYS A 392 5.36 1.58 28.53
N LYS A 393 4.12 2.11 28.50
CA LYS A 393 3.03 1.67 29.39
C LYS A 393 2.08 0.69 28.73
N ALA A 394 1.87 0.81 27.43
CA ALA A 394 1.12 -0.16 26.63
C ALA A 394 1.62 -0.15 25.19
N VAL A 395 1.20 -1.18 24.44
CA VAL A 395 1.51 -1.34 23.02
C VAL A 395 0.21 -1.33 22.21
N VAL A 396 0.15 -0.50 21.18
CA VAL A 396 -0.80 -0.64 20.08
C VAL A 396 -0.10 -1.45 19.00
N PHE A 397 -0.61 -2.63 18.73
CA PHE A 397 -0.10 -3.51 17.69
C PHE A 397 -0.90 -3.30 16.42
N ARG A 398 -0.39 -2.46 15.49
CA ARG A 398 -1.07 -2.10 14.25
C ARG A 398 -0.82 -3.16 13.20
N VAL A 399 -1.86 -3.91 12.82
CA VAL A 399 -1.80 -5.04 11.90
C VAL A 399 -2.51 -4.69 10.59
N ASN A 400 -1.77 -4.71 9.47
CA ASN A 400 -2.33 -4.62 8.13
C ASN A 400 -1.67 -5.70 7.24
N SER A 401 -2.17 -6.94 7.35
CA SER A 401 -1.51 -8.12 6.79
C SER A 401 -2.52 -9.17 6.29
N PRO A 402 -2.33 -9.71 5.08
CA PRO A 402 -3.11 -10.84 4.57
C PRO A 402 -2.74 -12.18 5.24
N GLY A 403 -1.68 -12.19 6.07
CA GLY A 403 -1.09 -13.37 6.65
C GLY A 403 0.25 -13.74 6.02
N GLY A 404 0.61 -15.02 6.01
CA GLY A 404 1.86 -15.52 5.44
C GLY A 404 2.34 -16.78 6.18
N SER A 405 3.62 -16.81 6.52
CA SER A 405 4.28 -17.92 7.23
C SER A 405 3.62 -18.22 8.57
N ALA A 406 3.20 -19.46 8.76
CA ALA A 406 2.65 -19.94 10.02
C ALA A 406 3.70 -19.90 11.15
N LEU A 407 4.96 -20.28 10.85
CA LEU A 407 6.05 -20.27 11.81
C LEU A 407 6.36 -18.83 12.27
N ALA A 408 6.50 -17.90 11.33
CA ALA A 408 6.78 -16.50 11.65
C ALA A 408 5.63 -15.87 12.46
N SER A 409 4.37 -16.18 12.11
CA SER A 409 3.20 -15.74 12.86
C SER A 409 3.22 -16.25 14.30
N ASP A 410 3.64 -17.49 14.50
CA ASP A 410 3.73 -18.07 15.85
C ASP A 410 4.84 -17.43 16.69
N MET A 411 5.98 -17.12 16.08
CA MET A 411 7.07 -16.39 16.75
C MET A 411 6.64 -14.98 17.19
N ILE A 412 5.93 -14.26 16.34
CA ILE A 412 5.39 -12.93 16.67
C ILE A 412 4.32 -13.05 17.77
N TRP A 413 3.38 -13.99 17.65
CA TRP A 413 2.38 -14.26 18.67
C TRP A 413 3.04 -14.54 20.04
N ARG A 414 4.10 -15.36 20.08
CA ARG A 414 4.83 -15.64 21.32
C ARG A 414 5.47 -14.38 21.93
N ALA A 415 5.99 -13.47 21.09
CA ALA A 415 6.54 -12.21 21.58
C ALA A 415 5.45 -11.31 22.19
N ILE A 416 4.24 -11.27 21.60
CA ILE A 416 3.08 -10.56 22.15
C ILE A 416 2.70 -11.14 23.53
N GLU A 417 2.60 -12.47 23.65
CA GLU A 417 2.32 -13.12 24.94
C GLU A 417 3.38 -12.78 26.00
N ARG A 418 4.64 -12.60 25.60
CA ARG A 418 5.69 -12.12 26.50
C ARG A 418 5.46 -10.66 26.92
N VAL A 419 5.14 -9.76 25.97
CA VAL A 419 4.86 -8.33 26.28
C VAL A 419 3.72 -8.22 27.27
N LYS A 420 2.65 -9.00 27.10
CA LYS A 420 1.46 -9.03 27.96
C LYS A 420 1.78 -9.37 29.43
N THR A 421 2.91 -9.99 29.72
CA THR A 421 3.32 -10.24 31.12
C THR A 421 3.63 -8.97 31.91
N LYS A 422 3.91 -7.85 31.23
CA LYS A 422 4.24 -6.56 31.85
C LYS A 422 3.36 -5.42 31.40
N LYS A 423 2.83 -5.46 30.18
CA LYS A 423 2.18 -4.32 29.51
C LYS A 423 0.92 -4.77 28.80
N LYS A 424 -0.04 -3.87 28.65
CA LYS A 424 -1.23 -4.13 27.85
C LYS A 424 -0.91 -4.04 26.36
N VAL A 425 -1.52 -4.90 25.56
CA VAL A 425 -1.37 -4.94 24.11
C VAL A 425 -2.75 -4.87 23.46
N VAL A 426 -2.99 -3.82 22.70
CA VAL A 426 -4.22 -3.62 21.92
C VAL A 426 -3.88 -3.81 20.44
N ALA A 427 -4.50 -4.78 19.77
CA ALA A 427 -4.39 -4.89 18.32
C ALA A 427 -5.29 -3.85 17.65
N SER A 428 -4.73 -3.10 16.69
CA SER A 428 -5.45 -2.22 15.78
C SER A 428 -5.35 -2.79 14.38
N MET A 429 -6.46 -3.30 13.87
CA MET A 429 -6.50 -3.86 12.52
C MET A 429 -6.68 -2.75 11.48
N GLY A 430 -5.89 -2.82 10.39
CA GLY A 430 -6.03 -1.96 9.22
C GLY A 430 -7.08 -2.48 8.25
N SER A 431 -6.82 -2.35 6.95
CA SER A 431 -7.74 -2.86 5.92
C SER A 431 -7.84 -4.38 5.95
N VAL A 432 -6.73 -5.07 6.27
CA VAL A 432 -6.68 -6.54 6.33
C VAL A 432 -5.90 -6.98 7.55
N ALA A 433 -6.46 -7.92 8.32
CA ALA A 433 -5.77 -8.63 9.40
C ALA A 433 -6.27 -10.08 9.44
N GLY A 434 -5.99 -10.82 8.37
CA GLY A 434 -6.54 -12.16 8.17
C GLY A 434 -5.48 -13.25 8.27
N SER A 435 -5.91 -14.46 8.58
CA SER A 435 -5.08 -15.66 8.62
C SER A 435 -3.88 -15.49 9.57
N GLY A 436 -2.64 -15.46 9.09
CA GLY A 436 -1.46 -15.12 9.91
C GLY A 436 -1.61 -13.76 10.60
N GLY A 437 -2.23 -12.75 9.94
CA GLY A 437 -2.55 -11.45 10.53
C GLY A 437 -3.52 -11.57 11.71
N TYR A 438 -4.51 -12.47 11.63
CA TYR A 438 -5.36 -12.79 12.78
C TYR A 438 -4.60 -13.58 13.86
N TRP A 439 -3.69 -14.50 13.45
CA TRP A 439 -2.85 -15.26 14.39
C TRP A 439 -2.05 -14.34 15.31
N ILE A 440 -1.41 -13.33 14.75
CA ILE A 440 -0.63 -12.36 15.54
C ILE A 440 -1.50 -11.39 16.34
N SER A 441 -2.79 -11.22 15.99
CA SER A 441 -3.72 -10.34 16.70
C SER A 441 -4.50 -11.02 17.80
N MET A 442 -4.86 -12.30 17.62
CA MET A 442 -5.81 -13.04 18.49
C MET A 442 -5.37 -13.16 19.94
N GLY A 443 -4.07 -13.03 20.21
CA GLY A 443 -3.50 -13.08 21.56
C GLY A 443 -3.49 -11.74 22.30
N CYS A 444 -3.80 -10.63 21.67
CA CYS A 444 -3.81 -9.30 22.30
C CYS A 444 -4.88 -9.19 23.40
N ASP A 445 -4.73 -8.22 24.32
CA ASP A 445 -5.69 -7.99 25.41
C ASP A 445 -7.05 -7.49 24.87
N ALA A 446 -7.02 -6.73 23.77
CA ALA A 446 -8.20 -6.30 23.00
C ALA A 446 -7.84 -6.18 21.51
N ILE A 447 -8.86 -6.29 20.66
CA ILE A 447 -8.76 -6.15 19.21
C ILE A 447 -9.77 -5.10 18.75
N VAL A 448 -9.27 -4.06 18.09
CA VAL A 448 -10.07 -2.98 17.47
C VAL A 448 -9.97 -3.09 15.96
N ALA A 449 -11.08 -3.04 15.24
CA ALA A 449 -11.13 -3.12 13.79
C ALA A 449 -12.20 -2.19 13.20
N GLN A 450 -11.96 -1.65 12.01
CA GLN A 450 -13.02 -0.94 11.28
C GLN A 450 -14.09 -1.93 10.79
N PRO A 451 -15.35 -1.52 10.63
CA PRO A 451 -16.43 -2.39 10.13
C PRO A 451 -16.07 -3.12 8.85
N SER A 452 -15.35 -2.47 7.96
CA SER A 452 -14.88 -2.97 6.65
C SER A 452 -13.54 -3.73 6.69
N THR A 453 -12.89 -3.85 7.84
CA THR A 453 -11.64 -4.64 7.96
C THR A 453 -11.89 -6.09 7.53
N ILE A 454 -11.04 -6.63 6.67
CA ILE A 454 -11.05 -8.06 6.31
C ILE A 454 -10.25 -8.83 7.36
N THR A 455 -10.89 -9.78 8.08
CA THR A 455 -10.23 -10.52 9.16
C THR A 455 -10.66 -11.98 9.24
N GLY A 456 -10.26 -12.71 10.28
CA GLY A 456 -10.53 -14.14 10.41
C GLY A 456 -9.62 -14.99 9.54
N SER A 457 -10.16 -15.71 8.58
CA SER A 457 -9.42 -16.63 7.68
C SER A 457 -8.58 -17.65 8.46
N MET A 458 -9.06 -18.11 9.62
CA MET A 458 -8.40 -19.14 10.44
C MET A 458 -8.42 -20.48 9.71
N GLY A 459 -7.35 -20.76 8.98
CA GLY A 459 -7.17 -21.94 8.15
C GLY A 459 -5.72 -22.00 7.65
N VAL A 460 -5.33 -23.14 7.11
CA VAL A 460 -3.98 -23.39 6.60
C VAL A 460 -4.06 -23.85 5.16
N VAL A 461 -3.13 -23.39 4.34
CA VAL A 461 -3.01 -23.75 2.93
C VAL A 461 -1.56 -24.11 2.62
N SER A 462 -1.37 -25.02 1.68
CA SER A 462 -0.09 -25.31 1.05
C SER A 462 -0.28 -25.42 -0.45
N MET A 463 0.63 -24.88 -1.22
CA MET A 463 0.67 -24.97 -2.67
C MET A 463 2.00 -25.59 -3.08
N LEU A 464 1.93 -26.64 -3.90
CA LEU A 464 3.08 -27.36 -4.43
C LEU A 464 3.07 -27.27 -5.95
N PRO A 465 4.04 -26.59 -6.56
CA PRO A 465 4.16 -26.53 -8.02
C PRO A 465 4.64 -27.89 -8.54
N ASN A 466 4.07 -28.31 -9.67
CA ASN A 466 4.53 -29.44 -10.44
C ASN A 466 4.98 -28.97 -11.83
N VAL A 467 6.26 -28.97 -12.05
CA VAL A 467 6.92 -28.57 -13.30
C VAL A 467 7.60 -29.77 -14.00
N SER A 468 7.43 -30.97 -13.47
CA SER A 468 8.15 -32.16 -13.95
C SER A 468 7.80 -32.54 -15.39
N VAL A 469 6.56 -32.31 -15.82
CA VAL A 469 6.09 -32.56 -17.19
C VAL A 469 6.69 -31.50 -18.13
N ALA A 470 6.55 -30.22 -17.79
CA ALA A 470 7.11 -29.12 -18.57
C ALA A 470 8.63 -29.25 -18.79
N LEU A 471 9.39 -29.65 -17.75
CA LEU A 471 10.83 -29.93 -17.89
C LEU A 471 11.11 -31.03 -18.90
N LYS A 472 10.36 -32.13 -18.83
CA LYS A 472 10.50 -33.27 -19.75
C LYS A 472 10.20 -32.88 -21.20
N ASP A 473 9.16 -32.11 -21.43
CA ASP A 473 8.75 -31.65 -22.76
C ASP A 473 9.74 -30.67 -23.38
N LEU A 474 10.44 -29.91 -22.53
CA LEU A 474 11.59 -29.09 -22.91
C LEU A 474 12.90 -29.90 -23.14
N GLY A 475 12.88 -31.23 -22.99
CA GLY A 475 14.06 -32.07 -23.09
C GLY A 475 15.02 -31.97 -21.90
N ILE A 476 14.57 -31.40 -20.76
CA ILE A 476 15.36 -31.30 -19.53
C ILE A 476 15.12 -32.54 -18.67
N ASN A 477 16.13 -33.40 -18.54
CA ASN A 477 16.07 -34.59 -17.72
C ASN A 477 16.61 -34.30 -16.32
N VAL A 478 15.83 -34.60 -15.30
CA VAL A 478 16.22 -34.42 -13.90
C VAL A 478 16.59 -35.77 -13.30
N GLU A 479 17.84 -35.92 -12.88
CA GLU A 479 18.30 -37.08 -12.14
C GLU A 479 18.51 -36.74 -10.67
N VAL A 480 18.18 -37.66 -9.78
CA VAL A 480 18.33 -37.48 -8.34
C VAL A 480 19.16 -38.63 -7.79
N VAL A 481 20.25 -38.28 -7.14
CA VAL A 481 21.02 -39.22 -6.33
C VAL A 481 20.64 -38.99 -4.89
N ALA A 482 20.00 -39.99 -4.28
CA ALA A 482 19.43 -39.84 -2.93
C ALA A 482 19.94 -40.95 -1.99
N LYS A 483 19.94 -40.63 -0.70
CA LYS A 483 20.16 -41.59 0.40
C LYS A 483 19.03 -41.46 1.42
N GLY A 484 18.70 -42.57 2.06
CA GLY A 484 17.59 -42.67 3.00
C GLY A 484 16.24 -43.00 2.32
N PRO A 485 15.24 -43.40 3.12
CA PRO A 485 14.01 -44.01 2.60
C PRO A 485 13.09 -43.07 1.79
N HIS A 486 13.32 -41.75 1.88
CA HIS A 486 12.49 -40.73 1.23
C HIS A 486 13.29 -39.72 0.41
N GLY A 487 14.58 -40.01 0.14
CA GLY A 487 15.50 -39.00 -0.42
C GLY A 487 15.09 -38.47 -1.79
N ASP A 488 14.54 -39.28 -2.69
CA ASP A 488 14.07 -38.86 -4.01
C ASP A 488 12.57 -38.49 -4.05
N GLN A 489 11.77 -38.99 -3.13
CA GLN A 489 10.32 -38.77 -3.09
C GLN A 489 9.94 -37.30 -2.84
N LEU A 490 10.88 -36.49 -2.34
CA LEU A 490 10.68 -35.06 -2.06
C LEU A 490 11.13 -34.16 -3.21
N SER A 491 11.62 -34.74 -4.33
CA SER A 491 12.04 -33.95 -5.50
C SER A 491 10.84 -33.52 -6.35
N LEU A 492 10.42 -32.26 -6.19
CA LEU A 492 9.36 -31.66 -7.00
C LEU A 492 9.74 -31.56 -8.48
N LEU A 493 11.02 -31.38 -8.82
CA LEU A 493 11.50 -31.25 -10.18
C LEU A 493 11.43 -32.58 -10.96
N LYS A 494 11.67 -33.72 -10.29
CA LYS A 494 11.69 -35.04 -10.93
C LYS A 494 10.31 -35.67 -11.03
N HIS A 495 9.52 -35.59 -9.97
CA HIS A 495 8.29 -36.38 -9.83
C HIS A 495 7.03 -35.52 -9.65
N GLY A 496 7.20 -34.21 -9.46
CA GLY A 496 6.13 -33.39 -8.91
C GLY A 496 5.75 -33.80 -7.48
N PRO A 497 4.60 -33.36 -6.97
CA PRO A 497 4.13 -33.67 -5.62
C PRO A 497 3.69 -35.14 -5.48
N THR A 498 4.53 -35.96 -4.87
CA THR A 498 4.22 -37.39 -4.63
C THR A 498 3.15 -37.56 -3.55
N PRO A 499 2.40 -38.70 -3.53
CA PRO A 499 1.47 -39.01 -2.45
C PRO A 499 2.12 -39.02 -1.07
N ALA A 500 3.37 -39.46 -0.97
CA ALA A 500 4.12 -39.47 0.26
C ALA A 500 4.42 -38.05 0.78
N LEU A 501 4.85 -37.15 -0.11
CA LEU A 501 5.07 -35.74 0.22
C LEU A 501 3.75 -35.08 0.64
N LYS A 502 2.67 -35.29 -0.10
CA LYS A 502 1.34 -34.74 0.25
C LYS A 502 0.87 -35.23 1.63
N ALA A 503 1.08 -36.49 1.98
CA ALA A 503 0.75 -37.01 3.30
C ALA A 503 1.53 -36.34 4.44
N VAL A 504 2.84 -36.09 4.24
CA VAL A 504 3.67 -35.37 5.21
C VAL A 504 3.19 -33.93 5.41
N ILE A 505 2.93 -33.21 4.30
CA ILE A 505 2.47 -31.84 4.35
C ILE A 505 1.09 -31.75 4.99
N ASN A 506 0.16 -32.63 4.64
CA ASN A 506 -1.18 -32.64 5.24
C ASN A 506 -1.13 -32.90 6.75
N LYS A 507 -0.25 -33.78 7.21
CA LYS A 507 0.00 -33.99 8.66
C LYS A 507 0.48 -32.69 9.33
N MET A 508 1.42 -31.98 8.71
CA MET A 508 1.95 -30.72 9.22
C MET A 508 0.88 -29.63 9.24
N MET A 509 0.11 -29.48 8.15
CA MET A 509 -0.99 -28.51 8.06
C MET A 509 -2.06 -28.75 9.14
N THR A 510 -2.44 -30.00 9.36
CA THR A 510 -3.43 -30.37 10.39
C THR A 510 -2.92 -30.01 11.79
N ALA A 511 -1.64 -30.24 12.08
CA ALA A 511 -1.04 -29.88 13.36
C ALA A 511 -1.04 -28.34 13.55
N VAL A 512 -0.60 -27.59 12.54
CA VAL A 512 -0.58 -26.11 12.56
C VAL A 512 -2.00 -25.55 12.72
N TYR A 513 -2.99 -26.10 12.01
CA TYR A 513 -4.37 -25.70 12.17
C TYR A 513 -4.89 -25.94 13.59
N GLY A 514 -4.58 -27.11 14.16
CA GLY A 514 -4.93 -27.44 15.53
C GLY A 514 -4.37 -26.44 16.55
N GLU A 515 -3.12 -26.02 16.37
CA GLU A 515 -2.50 -24.97 17.20
C GLU A 515 -3.15 -23.62 17.01
N PHE A 516 -3.48 -23.23 15.77
CA PHE A 516 -4.17 -21.98 15.48
C PHE A 516 -5.49 -21.89 16.25
N ILE A 517 -6.32 -22.93 16.13
CA ILE A 517 -7.62 -23.00 16.81
C ILE A 517 -7.46 -23.01 18.34
N GLU A 518 -6.48 -23.73 18.88
CA GLU A 518 -6.25 -23.74 20.31
C GLU A 518 -5.83 -22.39 20.87
N LYS A 519 -4.87 -21.71 20.20
CA LYS A 519 -4.38 -20.40 20.60
C LYS A 519 -5.48 -19.34 20.46
N ALA A 520 -6.26 -19.38 19.36
CA ALA A 520 -7.37 -18.48 19.15
C ALA A 520 -8.49 -18.69 20.19
N SER A 521 -8.83 -19.93 20.52
CA SER A 521 -9.79 -20.26 21.58
C SER A 521 -9.38 -19.65 22.93
N LYS A 522 -8.10 -19.76 23.29
CA LYS A 522 -7.56 -19.14 24.52
C LYS A 522 -7.58 -17.61 24.46
N GLY A 523 -7.07 -17.04 23.37
CA GLY A 523 -6.97 -15.58 23.20
C GLY A 523 -8.35 -14.90 23.18
N ARG A 524 -9.32 -15.49 22.51
CA ARG A 524 -10.70 -15.01 22.42
C ARG A 524 -11.61 -15.49 23.56
N ARG A 525 -11.09 -16.29 24.49
CA ARG A 525 -11.86 -16.88 25.60
C ARG A 525 -13.15 -17.57 25.11
N MET A 526 -13.05 -18.24 23.97
CA MET A 526 -14.17 -18.88 23.29
C MET A 526 -14.00 -20.39 23.32
N ASP A 527 -15.09 -21.12 23.48
CA ASP A 527 -15.06 -22.58 23.38
C ASP A 527 -14.52 -23.02 22.01
N LYS A 528 -13.66 -24.04 22.00
CA LYS A 528 -12.99 -24.51 20.80
C LYS A 528 -13.97 -24.99 19.71
N ALA A 529 -15.05 -25.66 20.10
CA ALA A 529 -16.04 -26.15 19.14
C ALA A 529 -16.84 -24.99 18.53
N LYS A 530 -17.15 -23.96 19.33
CA LYS A 530 -17.78 -22.73 18.83
C LYS A 530 -16.84 -21.98 17.86
N LEU A 531 -15.58 -21.84 18.23
CA LEU A 531 -14.58 -21.17 17.38
C LEU A 531 -14.38 -21.92 16.05
N GLU A 532 -14.36 -23.26 16.08
CA GLU A 532 -14.21 -24.10 14.88
C GLU A 532 -15.30 -23.81 13.84
N LEU A 533 -16.53 -23.50 14.27
CA LEU A 533 -17.64 -23.12 13.35
C LEU A 533 -17.42 -21.76 12.68
N LEU A 534 -16.66 -20.87 13.31
CA LEU A 534 -16.32 -19.54 12.80
C LEU A 534 -15.02 -19.52 12.00
N ALA A 535 -14.23 -20.59 12.12
CA ALA A 535 -12.93 -20.78 11.51
C ALA A 535 -13.01 -21.40 10.10
N ARG A 536 -12.32 -22.51 9.86
CA ARG A 536 -12.28 -23.24 8.59
C ARG A 536 -11.82 -22.43 7.40
N GLY A 537 -11.01 -21.39 7.65
CA GLY A 537 -10.52 -20.49 6.63
C GLY A 537 -11.48 -19.36 6.26
N ARG A 538 -12.65 -19.27 6.91
CA ARG A 538 -13.67 -18.26 6.60
C ARG A 538 -13.18 -16.85 6.92
N VAL A 539 -13.42 -15.94 5.98
CA VAL A 539 -13.14 -14.52 6.11
C VAL A 539 -14.39 -13.82 6.62
N TRP A 540 -14.19 -12.82 7.46
CA TRP A 540 -15.24 -11.97 8.05
C TRP A 540 -14.89 -10.50 7.85
N THR A 541 -15.91 -9.63 7.77
CA THR A 541 -15.70 -8.20 7.96
C THR A 541 -15.46 -7.90 9.45
N GLY A 542 -14.91 -6.72 9.77
CA GLY A 542 -14.70 -6.32 11.16
C GLY A 542 -16.03 -6.31 11.95
N ARG A 543 -17.13 -5.82 11.34
CA ARG A 543 -18.46 -5.87 11.93
C ARG A 543 -18.91 -7.29 12.21
N GLN A 544 -18.83 -8.17 11.22
CA GLN A 544 -19.20 -9.57 11.38
C GLN A 544 -18.33 -10.29 12.41
N ALA A 545 -17.06 -9.92 12.52
CA ALA A 545 -16.11 -10.47 13.48
C ALA A 545 -16.41 -10.00 14.90
N GLU A 546 -16.80 -8.75 15.08
CA GLU A 546 -17.23 -8.20 16.38
C GLU A 546 -18.50 -8.90 16.89
N GLU A 547 -19.54 -9.02 16.07
CA GLU A 547 -20.78 -9.74 16.39
C GLU A 547 -20.54 -11.19 16.84
N ARG A 548 -19.43 -11.78 16.40
CA ARG A 548 -19.03 -13.19 16.67
C ARG A 548 -18.01 -13.32 17.79
N GLY A 549 -17.56 -12.19 18.36
CA GLY A 549 -16.56 -12.16 19.42
C GLY A 549 -15.13 -12.43 18.94
N LEU A 550 -14.85 -12.31 17.64
CA LEU A 550 -13.51 -12.39 17.07
C LEU A 550 -12.76 -11.04 17.12
N VAL A 551 -13.48 -9.95 17.23
CA VAL A 551 -13.04 -8.57 17.47
C VAL A 551 -13.75 -8.08 18.73
N ASP A 552 -13.16 -7.15 19.49
CA ASP A 552 -13.71 -6.66 20.74
C ASP A 552 -14.46 -5.34 20.58
N GLU A 553 -14.01 -4.47 19.65
CA GLU A 553 -14.54 -3.13 19.47
C GLU A 553 -14.39 -2.70 18.00
N LEU A 554 -15.42 -2.01 17.48
CA LEU A 554 -15.34 -1.35 16.17
C LEU A 554 -14.69 0.03 16.34
N GLY A 555 -13.71 0.33 15.51
CA GLY A 555 -13.00 1.61 15.53
C GLY A 555 -11.70 1.58 14.75
N GLY A 556 -11.03 2.75 14.68
CA GLY A 556 -9.80 2.96 13.96
C GLY A 556 -8.54 2.90 14.81
N LEU A 557 -7.44 3.38 14.22
CA LEU A 557 -6.16 3.44 14.91
C LEU A 557 -6.21 4.31 16.17
N GLN A 558 -6.98 5.40 16.13
CA GLN A 558 -7.07 6.29 17.29
C GLN A 558 -7.85 5.70 18.44
N ASP A 559 -8.89 4.92 18.14
CA ASP A 559 -9.69 4.26 19.18
C ASP A 559 -8.85 3.19 19.88
N ALA A 560 -8.02 2.47 19.13
CA ALA A 560 -7.03 1.55 19.70
C ALA A 560 -6.00 2.28 20.59
N ILE A 561 -5.54 3.48 20.20
CA ILE A 561 -4.66 4.31 21.03
C ILE A 561 -5.38 4.76 22.31
N ASN A 562 -6.61 5.23 22.19
CA ASN A 562 -7.44 5.64 23.31
C ASN A 562 -7.64 4.48 24.30
N LEU A 563 -7.99 3.29 23.78
CA LEU A 563 -8.16 2.08 24.57
C LEU A 563 -6.87 1.68 25.28
N ALA A 564 -5.72 1.71 24.55
CA ALA A 564 -4.42 1.42 25.14
C ALA A 564 -4.06 2.40 26.28
N CYS A 565 -4.37 3.69 26.15
CA CYS A 565 -4.17 4.69 27.19
C CYS A 565 -5.04 4.39 28.42
N VAL A 566 -6.31 4.02 28.22
CA VAL A 566 -7.21 3.63 29.33
C VAL A 566 -6.65 2.38 30.03
N MET A 567 -6.26 1.36 29.29
CA MET A 567 -5.72 0.10 29.85
C MET A 567 -4.35 0.28 30.52
N ALA A 568 -3.60 1.32 30.15
CA ALA A 568 -2.31 1.70 30.74
C ALA A 568 -2.42 2.50 32.05
N GLY A 569 -3.60 2.63 32.62
CA GLY A 569 -3.84 3.38 33.86
C GLY A 569 -4.44 4.76 33.63
N ASN A 570 -5.31 4.91 32.61
CA ASN A 570 -6.02 6.13 32.24
C ASN A 570 -5.08 7.29 31.83
N LEU A 571 -4.08 7.01 31.00
CA LEU A 571 -3.25 8.04 30.40
C LEU A 571 -4.10 8.93 29.46
N ASN A 572 -3.73 10.21 29.36
CA ASN A 572 -4.42 11.13 28.46
C ASN A 572 -3.91 10.93 27.02
N ALA A 573 -4.73 10.34 26.15
CA ALA A 573 -4.38 10.05 24.76
C ALA A 573 -4.00 11.29 23.92
N ALA A 574 -4.48 12.48 24.31
CA ALA A 574 -4.16 13.73 23.60
C ALA A 574 -2.73 14.23 23.89
N THR A 575 -2.17 13.90 25.07
CA THR A 575 -0.87 14.43 25.52
C THR A 575 0.17 13.34 25.72
N THR A 576 -0.21 12.07 25.81
CA THR A 576 0.72 10.96 25.99
C THR A 576 1.62 10.81 24.74
N PRO A 577 2.95 10.82 24.92
CA PRO A 577 3.87 10.60 23.83
C PRO A 577 3.64 9.24 23.15
N ILE A 578 3.88 9.19 21.85
CA ILE A 578 3.78 7.94 21.07
C ILE A 578 5.13 7.67 20.40
N MET A 579 5.62 6.45 20.58
CA MET A 579 6.80 5.94 19.89
C MET A 579 6.40 4.92 18.83
N GLU A 580 6.77 5.17 17.59
CA GLU A 580 6.51 4.28 16.45
C GLU A 580 7.67 3.30 16.25
N LEU A 581 7.36 2.02 16.08
CA LEU A 581 8.30 0.90 15.92
C LEU A 581 7.82 -0.04 14.79
N PRO A 582 8.75 -0.67 14.03
CA PRO A 582 10.16 -0.34 13.98
C PRO A 582 10.37 1.10 13.51
N GLN A 583 11.48 1.72 13.90
CA GLN A 583 11.83 3.02 13.32
C GLN A 583 12.23 2.83 11.87
N ALA A 584 11.83 3.76 11.00
CA ALA A 584 12.27 3.76 9.62
C ALA A 584 13.82 3.76 9.56
N PRO A 585 14.45 2.98 8.68
CA PRO A 585 15.88 3.07 8.47
C PRO A 585 16.23 4.48 7.95
N SER A 586 17.40 4.99 8.30
CA SER A 586 17.91 6.21 7.69
C SER A 586 18.17 5.97 6.18
N PHE A 587 18.21 7.05 5.40
CA PHE A 587 18.52 6.94 3.97
C PHE A 587 19.85 6.19 3.73
N MET A 588 20.87 6.43 4.57
CA MET A 588 22.17 5.74 4.46
C MET A 588 22.06 4.26 4.84
N GLU A 589 21.28 3.91 5.87
CA GLU A 589 21.05 2.50 6.24
C GLU A 589 20.28 1.76 5.12
N ALA A 590 19.27 2.38 4.53
CA ALA A 590 18.53 1.81 3.40
C ALA A 590 19.43 1.64 2.15
N LEU A 591 20.31 2.59 1.91
CA LEU A 591 21.30 2.53 0.83
C LEU A 591 22.34 1.42 1.09
N GLU A 592 22.86 1.32 2.32
CA GLU A 592 23.82 0.29 2.72
C GLU A 592 23.21 -1.11 2.64
N GLU A 593 21.95 -1.28 3.01
CA GLU A 593 21.21 -2.52 2.88
C GLU A 593 21.03 -2.90 1.39
N ALA A 594 20.63 -1.93 0.54
CA ALA A 594 20.49 -2.14 -0.89
C ALA A 594 21.83 -2.47 -1.58
N PHE A 595 22.93 -1.83 -1.18
CA PHE A 595 24.27 -2.12 -1.70
C PHE A 595 24.90 -3.35 -1.04
N GLY A 596 24.58 -3.65 0.23
CA GLY A 596 25.01 -4.85 0.94
C GLY A 596 24.47 -6.13 0.31
N ASP A 597 23.21 -6.14 -0.09
CA ASP A 597 22.61 -7.25 -0.85
C ASP A 597 23.25 -7.40 -2.24
N MET A 598 23.64 -6.32 -2.92
CA MET A 598 24.38 -6.37 -4.17
C MET A 598 25.82 -6.90 -3.99
N ALA A 599 26.48 -6.63 -2.87
CA ALA A 599 27.82 -7.13 -2.57
C ALA A 599 27.81 -8.63 -2.20
N TYR A 600 26.75 -9.11 -1.54
CA TYR A 600 26.60 -10.52 -1.19
C TYR A 600 26.20 -11.39 -2.40
N THR A 601 25.58 -10.81 -3.42
CA THR A 601 25.26 -11.48 -4.71
C THR A 601 26.42 -11.50 -5.70
N GLY A 602 27.62 -11.05 -5.28
CA GLY A 602 28.88 -11.16 -6.02
C GLY A 602 29.29 -9.89 -6.76
N GLY A 603 30.12 -9.10 -6.13
CA GLY A 603 31.10 -8.18 -6.71
C GLY A 603 30.71 -7.38 -7.93
N ALA A 604 29.70 -6.49 -7.83
CA ALA A 604 29.15 -5.79 -8.99
C ALA A 604 30.03 -4.65 -9.56
N LEU A 605 31.10 -4.23 -8.90
CA LEU A 605 32.03 -3.23 -9.44
C LEU A 605 33.11 -3.81 -10.36
N GLY A 606 33.29 -5.15 -10.35
CA GLY A 606 34.15 -5.85 -11.32
C GLY A 606 33.42 -6.30 -12.58
N ALA A 607 32.12 -6.29 -12.61
CA ALA A 607 31.28 -6.87 -13.67
C ALA A 607 30.58 -5.83 -14.58
N LEU A 608 30.81 -4.54 -14.41
CA LEU A 608 30.37 -3.52 -15.39
C LEU A 608 31.08 -3.62 -16.75
N GLY A 609 32.06 -4.55 -16.88
CA GLY A 609 32.77 -4.82 -18.11
C GLY A 609 32.55 -6.18 -18.78
N ALA A 610 31.97 -7.19 -18.06
CA ALA A 610 31.93 -8.53 -18.65
C ALA A 610 30.94 -9.50 -17.99
N ALA A 611 29.69 -9.28 -18.01
CA ALA A 611 28.60 -10.24 -17.92
C ALA A 611 27.37 -9.61 -17.21
N THR A 612 26.40 -9.20 -17.98
CA THR A 612 25.02 -9.19 -17.46
C THR A 612 24.72 -10.59 -16.96
N PRO A 613 24.24 -10.75 -15.70
CA PRO A 613 23.79 -12.07 -15.23
C PRO A 613 22.76 -12.60 -16.22
N ALA A 614 22.71 -13.92 -16.42
CA ALA A 614 21.78 -14.56 -17.35
C ALA A 614 20.33 -14.06 -17.16
N SER A 615 19.92 -13.78 -15.91
CA SER A 615 18.65 -13.15 -15.55
C SER A 615 18.40 -11.77 -16.20
N GLY A 616 19.41 -10.96 -16.41
CA GLY A 616 19.24 -9.65 -17.04
C GLY A 616 19.01 -9.74 -18.56
N ARG A 617 19.61 -10.73 -19.23
CA ARG A 617 19.36 -10.98 -20.66
C ARG A 617 18.01 -11.62 -20.90
N GLU A 618 17.56 -12.47 -20.00
CA GLU A 618 16.27 -13.13 -20.03
C GLU A 618 15.14 -12.14 -19.76
N LEU A 619 15.30 -11.26 -18.78
CA LEU A 619 14.37 -10.14 -18.54
C LEU A 619 14.33 -9.16 -19.72
N ALA A 620 15.46 -8.88 -20.36
CA ALA A 620 15.51 -8.05 -21.56
C ALA A 620 14.84 -8.74 -22.76
N ALA A 621 14.98 -10.06 -22.91
CA ALA A 621 14.29 -10.83 -23.94
C ALA A 621 12.78 -10.90 -23.71
N VAL A 622 12.33 -11.05 -22.45
CA VAL A 622 10.93 -10.97 -22.05
C VAL A 622 10.39 -9.56 -22.28
N ALA A 623 11.13 -8.52 -21.91
CA ALA A 623 10.75 -7.14 -22.16
C ALA A 623 10.67 -6.81 -23.67
N ALA A 624 11.62 -7.32 -24.48
CA ALA A 624 11.59 -7.18 -25.94
C ALA A 624 10.41 -7.95 -26.59
N TRP A 625 10.09 -9.14 -26.09
CA TRP A 625 8.92 -9.90 -26.53
C TRP A 625 7.61 -9.20 -26.13
N LEU A 626 7.56 -8.59 -24.94
CA LEU A 626 6.44 -7.81 -24.45
C LEU A 626 6.22 -6.51 -25.24
N SER A 627 7.31 -5.85 -25.69
CA SER A 627 7.23 -4.63 -26.50
C SER A 627 6.53 -4.86 -27.83
N GLY A 628 6.58 -6.09 -28.36
CA GLY A 628 5.83 -6.51 -29.54
C GLY A 628 4.35 -6.86 -29.28
N ARG A 629 3.89 -6.90 -28.03
CA ARG A 629 2.55 -7.34 -27.63
C ARG A 629 2.00 -6.51 -26.48
N PRO A 630 1.79 -5.20 -26.67
CA PRO A 630 1.40 -4.29 -25.59
C PRO A 630 0.10 -4.68 -24.87
N ALA A 631 -0.79 -5.39 -25.54
CA ALA A 631 -2.04 -5.88 -24.94
C ALA A 631 -1.83 -6.96 -23.85
N LEU A 632 -0.69 -7.64 -23.81
CA LEU A 632 -0.37 -8.66 -22.80
C LEU A 632 0.42 -8.10 -21.60
N ALA A 633 1.02 -6.93 -21.74
CA ALA A 633 1.85 -6.33 -20.70
C ALA A 633 1.15 -6.18 -19.32
N PRO A 634 -0.12 -5.72 -19.23
CA PRO A 634 -0.83 -5.63 -17.97
C PRO A 634 -1.06 -7.00 -17.30
N TYR A 635 -1.37 -8.01 -18.09
CA TYR A 635 -1.65 -9.37 -17.58
C TYR A 635 -0.37 -10.06 -17.08
N LEU A 636 0.74 -9.84 -17.77
CA LEU A 636 2.05 -10.38 -17.36
C LEU A 636 2.64 -9.64 -16.16
N ALA A 637 2.37 -8.34 -16.02
CA ALA A 637 2.71 -7.60 -14.81
C ALA A 637 1.91 -8.12 -13.60
N LEU A 638 0.63 -8.47 -13.79
CA LEU A 638 -0.20 -9.10 -12.76
C LEU A 638 0.33 -10.49 -12.38
N VAL A 639 0.67 -11.31 -13.37
CA VAL A 639 1.26 -12.66 -13.15
C VAL A 639 2.64 -12.54 -12.48
N ALA A 640 3.49 -11.60 -12.92
CA ALA A 640 4.80 -11.36 -12.32
C ALA A 640 4.69 -10.88 -10.86
N ARG A 641 3.70 -10.06 -10.54
CA ARG A 641 3.40 -9.64 -9.18
C ARG A 641 2.94 -10.82 -8.32
N GLN A 642 2.00 -11.63 -8.79
CA GLN A 642 1.54 -12.84 -8.08
C GLN A 642 2.66 -13.88 -7.92
N VAL A 643 3.49 -14.09 -8.95
CA VAL A 643 4.65 -15.00 -8.87
C VAL A 643 5.72 -14.45 -7.93
N GLY A 644 5.96 -13.14 -7.89
CA GLY A 644 6.89 -12.51 -6.94
C GLY A 644 6.41 -12.64 -5.49
N GLU A 645 5.12 -12.47 -5.24
CA GLU A 645 4.51 -12.69 -3.92
C GLU A 645 4.56 -14.18 -3.51
N THR A 646 4.37 -15.10 -4.47
CA THR A 646 4.48 -16.55 -4.23
C THR A 646 5.92 -17.03 -4.04
N ASP A 647 6.92 -16.35 -4.58
CA ASP A 647 8.34 -16.74 -4.47
C ASP A 647 8.87 -16.56 -3.04
N ALA A 648 8.45 -15.50 -2.35
CA ALA A 648 8.74 -15.32 -0.92
C ALA A 648 8.05 -16.40 -0.06
N LEU A 649 6.87 -16.87 -0.46
CA LEU A 649 6.09 -17.88 0.23
C LEU A 649 6.47 -19.30 -0.15
N ALA A 650 7.00 -19.55 -1.34
CA ALA A 650 7.39 -20.89 -1.81
C ALA A 650 8.55 -21.50 -1.00
N SER A 651 9.30 -20.69 -0.25
CA SER A 651 10.31 -21.17 0.70
C SER A 651 9.71 -21.82 1.94
N GLU A 652 8.44 -21.51 2.28
CA GLU A 652 7.73 -22.07 3.41
C GLU A 652 6.58 -22.96 2.94
N ARG A 653 6.60 -24.23 3.36
CA ARG A 653 5.68 -25.27 2.88
C ARG A 653 4.27 -25.19 3.47
N VAL A 654 4.08 -24.39 4.52
CA VAL A 654 2.78 -24.22 5.20
C VAL A 654 2.54 -22.74 5.45
N GLN A 655 1.41 -22.26 4.97
CA GLN A 655 1.09 -20.84 4.94
C GLN A 655 -0.29 -20.54 5.49
N CYS A 656 -0.39 -19.38 6.09
CA CYS A 656 -1.63 -18.79 6.57
C CYS A 656 -1.83 -17.45 5.86
N ILE A 657 -2.53 -17.44 4.72
CA ILE A 657 -2.84 -16.25 3.92
C ILE A 657 -4.34 -16.08 3.71
N VAL A 658 -4.76 -14.86 3.51
CA VAL A 658 -6.12 -14.53 3.06
C VAL A 658 -6.32 -15.02 1.62
N PRO A 659 -7.46 -15.62 1.28
CA PRO A 659 -7.65 -16.31 0.01
C PRO A 659 -7.72 -15.43 -1.24
N PHE A 660 -7.79 -14.09 -1.11
CA PHE A 660 -7.91 -13.19 -2.25
C PHE A 660 -7.56 -11.74 -1.88
N ALA A 661 -7.16 -10.94 -2.88
CA ALA A 661 -7.12 -9.49 -2.79
C ALA A 661 -8.36 -8.91 -3.50
N ILE A 662 -9.11 -8.05 -2.82
CA ILE A 662 -10.21 -7.32 -3.43
C ILE A 662 -9.70 -5.92 -3.79
N SER A 663 -9.71 -5.61 -5.07
CA SER A 663 -9.58 -4.25 -5.56
C SER A 663 -10.98 -3.71 -5.84
N VAL A 664 -11.40 -2.71 -5.11
CA VAL A 664 -12.65 -2.00 -5.36
C VAL A 664 -12.30 -0.78 -6.19
N ARG A 665 -12.73 -0.77 -7.44
CA ARG A 665 -12.56 0.35 -8.37
C ARG A 665 -13.71 1.33 -8.23
#